data_8b8c63201ba2216f4c35fb0f197a7c7c
#
_entry.id   8b8c63201ba2216f4c35fb0f197a7c7c
#
_cell.length_a   1.000
_cell.length_b   1.000
_cell.length_c   1.000
_cell.angle_alpha   90.00
_cell.angle_beta   90.00
_cell.angle_gamma   90.00
#
_symmetry.space_group_name_H-M   'P 1'
#
loop_
_entity.id
_entity.type
_entity.pdbx_description
1 polymer ?
#
loop_
_entity_poly.entity_id
_entity_poly.type
_entity_poly.pdbx_seq_one_letter_code
_entity_poly.pdbx_strand_id
1 'polypeptide(L)'
;MENSIVIKGARANNLKNIDIEIPRDKLVVMTGVSGSGKSSLAFDTIYAEGQRRYVESLSSYARQFLGQMDKPDLDNIQGLSPAISIDQKTSSRNPRSTVGTVTEIYDYMRLLWARIGVPHCPKCGKEIKQQTIDQIIDQLMLLPEGTKLQILAPVVRARKGEYAKVFEDARRSGYVRARVDGSIYDLSETIKLEKNKKHNIEIIVDRIVIKPDITRRLTDSVETAASLANGLIIADVISENREILFSQNYACEECGISIEELTPRMFSFNTPYGACPTCDGLGMQLLVDPELIVPDESLSLSSGAVQASGWASGGNDSIAKMYYTALAKKYGFKLDTPFKKLPKEAKDALFYGTNGEPLDLLYERESKNGSFSGKYSKPFEGICNNLERRYHETQSPAMRADIEEVMSEISCPTCGGLRLRKEALAVTVGGKNIAQMSDMSITEAIDFVDSLVLTEKQQIIAAQILKEIKVRLGFLKNVGLQYLTLSRGAVTLSGGESQRIRLATQIGSSLMGVLYILDEPSIGLHQRDNEKLLKTLKDLRDLGNTLIVVEHDEDTIRAADFVVDIGPAAGVHGGEVVCAGTVDEVCACERSVTGQYLSGRKVIPVPKERRPTGKGFITVHDARENNLRGIDVSFPKGVVTCVTGVSGSGKSSLVNEILYKTIALEKNRAKTKPGKCGGVTGLEDIDKVINIDQSPIGRTPRSNPATYTGLFNDIRELFASTEDAKLRGYQSSRFSFNVKGGRCEACKGDGLQKIEMHFLPDVYVPCDVCKGKRYNRETLEVRYKGKNIYEVLDMTVEEAREFFANLPKLRSKLDTLFDVGLGYIKLGQSSTTLSGGEAQRVKLATELSKRSTGSTVYILDEPTTGLHMADVHKLIYIINRLADAGNTVVIIEHNLDIIKSCDYIIDLGPEGGSGGGTVVFTGTPEQCAACKDSFTGQFLKKML
;
A
#
# COMPACT_ATOMS: atom_id res chain seq x y z
N MET A 1 14.27 41.62 7.50
CA MET A 1 13.91 40.21 7.85
C MET A 1 15.22 39.51 8.17
N GLU A 2 15.26 38.72 9.22
CA GLU A 2 16.42 37.91 9.54
C GLU A 2 16.73 36.98 8.37
N ASN A 3 17.96 37.03 7.84
CA ASN A 3 18.37 36.21 6.68
C ASN A 3 18.73 34.77 7.07
N SER A 4 18.57 34.42 8.34
CA SER A 4 18.98 33.10 8.87
C SER A 4 18.01 32.60 9.95
N ILE A 5 18.01 31.28 10.13
CA ILE A 5 17.39 30.58 11.25
C ILE A 5 18.50 30.39 12.30
N VAL A 6 18.35 31.00 13.47
CA VAL A 6 19.34 30.93 14.56
C VAL A 6 18.81 30.02 15.65
N ILE A 7 19.52 28.92 15.92
CA ILE A 7 19.20 27.91 16.94
C ILE A 7 20.22 28.01 18.05
N LYS A 8 19.77 28.04 19.31
CA LYS A 8 20.61 28.03 20.50
C LYS A 8 20.19 26.95 21.47
N GLY A 9 21.17 26.20 21.93
CA GLY A 9 21.00 25.23 23.00
C GLY A 9 20.11 24.03 22.62
N ALA A 10 20.18 23.48 21.40
CA ALA A 10 19.39 22.29 21.04
C ALA A 10 19.93 21.05 21.72
N ARG A 11 19.07 20.34 22.48
CA ARG A 11 19.40 19.17 23.32
C ARG A 11 18.46 17.98 23.11
N ALA A 12 17.62 18.01 22.07
CA ALA A 12 16.71 16.91 21.78
C ALA A 12 17.48 15.59 21.52
N ASN A 13 17.04 14.49 22.13
CA ASN A 13 17.63 13.16 22.03
C ASN A 13 19.14 13.11 22.37
N ASN A 14 20.00 12.91 21.37
CA ASN A 14 21.45 12.82 21.54
C ASN A 14 22.21 14.15 21.21
N LEU A 15 21.50 15.23 20.93
CA LEU A 15 22.12 16.52 20.63
C LEU A 15 22.83 17.12 21.85
N LYS A 16 24.06 17.61 21.66
CA LYS A 16 24.93 18.12 22.71
C LYS A 16 24.94 19.66 22.78
N ASN A 17 23.79 20.26 23.11
CA ASN A 17 23.67 21.71 23.27
C ASN A 17 24.15 22.48 22.02
N ILE A 18 23.54 22.16 20.86
CA ILE A 18 23.96 22.71 19.56
C ILE A 18 23.53 24.18 19.42
N ASP A 19 24.48 25.02 19.03
CA ASP A 19 24.27 26.36 18.51
C ASP A 19 24.62 26.39 17.03
N ILE A 20 23.66 26.80 16.17
CA ILE A 20 23.87 26.85 14.72
C ILE A 20 23.03 27.93 14.06
N GLU A 21 23.58 28.52 13.00
CA GLU A 21 22.94 29.48 12.12
C GLU A 21 22.75 28.84 10.72
N ILE A 22 21.52 28.78 10.23
CA ILE A 22 21.15 28.18 8.95
C ILE A 22 20.59 29.29 8.04
N PRO A 23 21.14 29.47 6.83
CA PRO A 23 20.67 30.50 5.90
C PRO A 23 19.24 30.18 5.39
N ARG A 24 18.42 31.24 5.22
CA ARG A 24 17.07 31.12 4.63
C ARG A 24 17.14 31.21 3.11
N ASP A 25 16.06 30.77 2.48
CA ASP A 25 15.86 30.76 1.01
C ASP A 25 16.99 30.01 0.27
N LYS A 26 17.47 28.92 0.91
CA LYS A 26 18.55 28.05 0.44
C LYS A 26 18.15 26.58 0.53
N LEU A 27 18.83 25.78 -0.28
CA LEU A 27 18.82 24.31 -0.17
C LEU A 27 19.91 23.92 0.85
N VAL A 28 19.49 23.54 2.05
CA VAL A 28 20.37 23.14 3.15
C VAL A 28 20.31 21.62 3.29
N VAL A 29 21.45 20.95 3.25
CA VAL A 29 21.54 19.51 3.46
C VAL A 29 22.16 19.21 4.83
N MET A 30 21.42 18.44 5.64
CA MET A 30 21.91 17.88 6.91
C MET A 30 22.42 16.46 6.67
N THR A 31 23.72 16.25 6.86
CA THR A 31 24.40 14.97 6.62
C THR A 31 25.14 14.48 7.87
N GLY A 32 25.75 13.29 7.79
CA GLY A 32 26.51 12.67 8.86
C GLY A 32 26.17 11.19 9.03
N VAL A 33 26.89 10.45 9.83
CA VAL A 33 26.70 9.00 10.03
C VAL A 33 25.30 8.65 10.57
N SER A 34 24.82 7.43 10.34
CA SER A 34 23.53 6.97 10.84
C SER A 34 23.50 7.05 12.38
N GLY A 35 22.39 7.62 12.96
CA GLY A 35 22.27 7.83 14.41
C GLY A 35 23.08 9.00 14.99
N SER A 36 23.65 9.90 14.16
CA SER A 36 24.42 11.06 14.63
C SER A 36 23.57 12.21 15.21
N GLY A 37 22.24 12.23 14.97
CA GLY A 37 21.33 13.26 15.49
C GLY A 37 20.74 14.18 14.41
N LYS A 38 20.93 13.88 13.13
CA LYS A 38 20.37 14.65 11.99
C LYS A 38 18.85 14.87 12.10
N SER A 39 18.11 13.76 12.22
CA SER A 39 16.66 13.82 12.34
C SER A 39 16.21 14.49 13.63
N SER A 40 16.99 14.36 14.72
CA SER A 40 16.73 15.07 15.99
C SER A 40 16.82 16.59 15.84
N LEU A 41 17.79 17.09 15.06
CA LEU A 41 17.88 18.53 14.79
C LEU A 41 16.80 18.98 13.81
N ALA A 42 16.60 18.26 12.69
CA ALA A 42 15.67 18.66 11.62
C ALA A 42 14.20 18.53 12.06
N PHE A 43 13.79 17.35 12.59
CA PHE A 43 12.39 17.04 12.88
C PHE A 43 12.03 17.31 14.34
N ASP A 44 12.79 16.75 15.30
CA ASP A 44 12.43 16.84 16.71
C ASP A 44 12.73 18.23 17.32
N THR A 45 13.51 19.07 16.63
CA THR A 45 13.85 20.43 17.06
C THR A 45 13.23 21.49 16.13
N ILE A 46 13.68 21.60 14.88
CA ILE A 46 13.30 22.71 13.99
C ILE A 46 11.83 22.59 13.57
N TYR A 47 11.43 21.41 13.04
CA TYR A 47 10.05 21.19 12.61
C TYR A 47 9.08 21.26 13.80
N ALA A 48 9.39 20.55 14.90
CA ALA A 48 8.53 20.50 16.07
C ALA A 48 8.24 21.89 16.64
N GLU A 49 9.26 22.76 16.75
CA GLU A 49 9.08 24.15 17.22
C GLU A 49 8.33 25.01 16.20
N GLY A 50 8.61 24.87 14.91
CA GLY A 50 7.89 25.57 13.84
C GLY A 50 6.41 25.23 13.83
N GLN A 51 6.06 23.94 13.95
CA GLN A 51 4.68 23.48 14.02
C GLN A 51 4.00 23.89 15.32
N ARG A 52 4.69 23.82 16.47
CA ARG A 52 4.19 24.28 17.76
C ARG A 52 3.75 25.75 17.71
N ARG A 53 4.62 26.63 17.18
CA ARG A 53 4.32 28.06 17.01
C ARG A 53 3.15 28.31 16.06
N TYR A 54 3.08 27.54 14.98
CA TYR A 54 1.96 27.61 14.05
C TYR A 54 0.64 27.23 14.73
N VAL A 55 0.60 26.12 15.45
CA VAL A 55 -0.59 25.66 16.20
C VAL A 55 -0.99 26.67 17.29
N GLU A 56 -0.02 27.26 18.00
CA GLU A 56 -0.28 28.31 18.99
C GLU A 56 -0.88 29.59 18.39
N SER A 57 -0.60 29.90 17.14
CA SER A 57 -1.19 31.03 16.41
C SER A 57 -2.64 30.82 16.02
N LEU A 58 -3.16 29.58 16.05
CA LEU A 58 -4.53 29.25 15.69
C LEU A 58 -5.52 29.60 16.81
N SER A 59 -6.82 29.66 16.46
CA SER A 59 -7.90 29.88 17.42
C SER A 59 -7.92 28.80 18.52
N SER A 60 -8.43 29.14 19.72
CA SER A 60 -8.57 28.18 20.84
C SER A 60 -9.38 26.95 20.46
N TYR A 61 -10.38 27.10 19.61
CA TYR A 61 -11.19 25.99 19.07
C TYR A 61 -10.34 25.05 18.21
N ALA A 62 -9.55 25.55 17.27
CA ALA A 62 -8.69 24.73 16.42
C ALA A 62 -7.60 23.99 17.25
N ARG A 63 -7.06 24.64 18.29
CA ARG A 63 -6.06 24.03 19.20
C ARG A 63 -6.64 22.82 19.99
N GLN A 64 -7.92 22.83 20.34
CA GLN A 64 -8.55 21.69 21.01
C GLN A 64 -8.57 20.41 20.16
N PHE A 65 -8.65 20.55 18.83
CA PHE A 65 -8.62 19.42 17.91
C PHE A 65 -7.20 18.95 17.56
N LEU A 66 -6.23 19.87 17.50
CA LEU A 66 -4.85 19.54 17.11
C LEU A 66 -3.98 19.05 18.27
N GLY A 67 -4.46 19.19 19.52
CA GLY A 67 -3.71 18.86 20.71
C GLY A 67 -2.62 19.89 21.06
N GLN A 68 -2.11 19.79 22.27
CA GLN A 68 -0.99 20.62 22.74
C GLN A 68 0.30 19.88 22.40
N MET A 69 1.21 20.53 21.67
CA MET A 69 2.50 19.98 21.35
C MET A 69 3.53 20.31 22.43
N ASP A 70 4.32 19.32 22.81
CA ASP A 70 5.42 19.52 23.75
C ASP A 70 6.47 20.47 23.13
N LYS A 71 7.03 21.34 23.99
CA LYS A 71 8.12 22.21 23.58
C LYS A 71 9.40 21.38 23.42
N PRO A 72 10.08 21.45 22.27
CA PRO A 72 11.39 20.81 22.11
C PRO A 72 12.40 21.32 23.14
N ASP A 73 13.36 20.47 23.52
CA ASP A 73 14.43 20.85 24.44
C ASP A 73 15.48 21.71 23.72
N LEU A 74 15.24 23.03 23.80
CA LEU A 74 16.12 24.04 23.25
C LEU A 74 15.97 25.34 24.03
N ASP A 75 16.99 26.18 24.02
CA ASP A 75 16.95 27.49 24.67
C ASP A 75 16.15 28.50 23.83
N ASN A 76 16.51 28.69 22.58
CA ASN A 76 15.82 29.61 21.66
C ASN A 76 16.01 29.23 20.19
N ILE A 77 14.99 29.57 19.36
CA ILE A 77 15.09 29.54 17.91
C ILE A 77 14.40 30.74 17.30
N GLN A 78 15.08 31.42 16.38
CA GLN A 78 14.61 32.64 15.70
C GLN A 78 14.61 32.45 14.18
N GLY A 79 13.87 33.27 13.45
CA GLY A 79 13.84 33.24 11.98
C GLY A 79 13.02 32.08 11.36
N LEU A 80 12.23 31.35 12.15
CA LEU A 80 11.39 30.24 11.61
C LEU A 80 10.24 30.78 10.76
N SER A 81 10.07 30.17 9.59
CA SER A 81 8.86 30.24 8.76
C SER A 81 7.89 29.11 9.13
N PRO A 82 6.62 29.16 8.67
CA PRO A 82 5.74 28.01 8.75
C PRO A 82 6.40 26.78 8.18
N ALA A 83 6.43 25.68 8.95
CA ALA A 83 7.19 24.48 8.62
C ALA A 83 6.28 23.35 8.10
N ILE A 84 6.69 22.69 7.02
CA ILE A 84 6.04 21.52 6.43
C ILE A 84 7.05 20.38 6.42
N SER A 85 6.67 19.25 7.03
CA SER A 85 7.47 18.02 7.02
C SER A 85 7.00 17.05 5.93
N ILE A 86 7.96 16.49 5.21
CA ILE A 86 7.73 15.41 4.23
C ILE A 86 8.59 14.21 4.66
N ASP A 87 8.05 13.42 5.58
CA ASP A 87 8.69 12.24 6.14
C ASP A 87 8.36 10.95 5.36
N GLN A 88 9.13 9.92 5.62
CA GLN A 88 9.02 8.61 4.97
C GLN A 88 7.93 7.70 5.57
N LYS A 89 7.53 7.93 6.83
CA LYS A 89 6.81 6.94 7.66
C LYS A 89 5.31 6.82 7.42
N THR A 90 4.67 7.67 6.64
CA THR A 90 3.22 7.72 6.54
C THR A 90 2.68 7.27 5.19
N SER A 91 2.75 5.98 4.87
CA SER A 91 1.84 5.41 3.87
C SER A 91 0.41 5.40 4.47
N SER A 92 -0.56 5.90 3.71
CA SER A 92 -1.96 5.80 4.09
C SER A 92 -2.35 4.33 4.27
N ARG A 93 -2.86 3.95 5.44
CA ARG A 93 -3.39 2.60 5.69
C ARG A 93 -4.81 2.41 5.13
N ASN A 94 -5.39 3.44 4.55
CA ASN A 94 -6.73 3.38 4.00
C ASN A 94 -6.70 2.70 2.60
N PRO A 95 -7.33 1.53 2.43
CA PRO A 95 -7.33 0.80 1.16
C PRO A 95 -8.08 1.52 0.04
N ARG A 96 -8.89 2.54 0.37
CA ARG A 96 -9.57 3.38 -0.62
C ARG A 96 -8.69 4.50 -1.17
N SER A 97 -7.59 4.85 -0.50
CA SER A 97 -6.68 5.89 -0.99
C SER A 97 -5.90 5.41 -2.21
N THR A 98 -5.90 6.22 -3.27
CA THR A 98 -5.15 5.98 -4.51
C THR A 98 -4.21 7.15 -4.80
N VAL A 99 -3.26 6.98 -5.72
CA VAL A 99 -2.41 8.08 -6.19
C VAL A 99 -3.28 9.27 -6.62
N GLY A 100 -4.33 9.03 -7.42
CA GLY A 100 -5.24 10.07 -7.90
C GLY A 100 -5.97 10.83 -6.79
N THR A 101 -6.36 10.15 -5.70
CA THR A 101 -7.06 10.81 -4.57
C THR A 101 -6.10 11.55 -3.65
N VAL A 102 -4.89 11.04 -3.42
CA VAL A 102 -3.88 11.71 -2.58
C VAL A 102 -3.35 12.98 -3.25
N THR A 103 -3.27 12.99 -4.58
CA THR A 103 -2.83 14.15 -5.38
C THR A 103 -3.95 15.12 -5.75
N GLU A 104 -5.18 14.84 -5.31
CA GLU A 104 -6.40 15.59 -5.66
C GLU A 104 -6.74 15.58 -7.17
N ILE A 105 -5.94 14.94 -8.02
CA ILE A 105 -6.19 14.85 -9.47
C ILE A 105 -7.55 14.21 -9.73
N TYR A 106 -7.90 13.17 -8.95
CA TYR A 106 -9.18 12.48 -9.07
C TYR A 106 -10.39 13.38 -8.81
N ASP A 107 -10.26 14.40 -7.95
CA ASP A 107 -11.33 15.35 -7.68
C ASP A 107 -11.60 16.26 -8.89
N TYR A 108 -10.55 16.70 -9.57
CA TYR A 108 -10.67 17.43 -10.84
C TYR A 108 -11.20 16.53 -11.97
N MET A 109 -10.81 15.26 -12.02
CA MET A 109 -11.36 14.29 -12.98
C MET A 109 -12.86 14.10 -12.76
N ARG A 110 -13.32 13.92 -11.53
CA ARG A 110 -14.76 13.80 -11.22
C ARG A 110 -15.54 15.03 -11.68
N LEU A 111 -14.97 16.21 -11.51
CA LEU A 111 -15.57 17.46 -11.98
C LEU A 111 -15.61 17.51 -13.51
N LEU A 112 -14.55 17.10 -14.18
CA LEU A 112 -14.47 17.07 -15.64
C LEU A 112 -15.53 16.13 -16.24
N TRP A 113 -15.62 14.87 -15.74
CA TRP A 113 -16.60 13.90 -16.21
C TRP A 113 -18.05 14.35 -15.94
N ALA A 114 -18.29 15.03 -14.82
CA ALA A 114 -19.61 15.56 -14.50
C ALA A 114 -20.02 16.74 -15.40
N ARG A 115 -19.07 17.54 -15.92
CA ARG A 115 -19.37 18.77 -16.68
C ARG A 115 -19.37 18.59 -18.19
N ILE A 116 -18.47 17.77 -18.73
CA ILE A 116 -18.34 17.56 -20.18
C ILE A 116 -18.47 16.09 -20.59
N GLY A 117 -18.74 15.18 -19.66
CA GLY A 117 -18.89 13.76 -19.92
C GLY A 117 -20.11 13.46 -20.80
N VAL A 118 -19.95 12.52 -21.71
CA VAL A 118 -21.00 12.00 -22.58
C VAL A 118 -21.48 10.67 -22.00
N PRO A 119 -22.73 10.58 -21.52
CA PRO A 119 -23.26 9.35 -20.96
C PRO A 119 -23.69 8.37 -22.06
N HIS A 120 -23.44 7.09 -21.80
CA HIS A 120 -23.82 5.97 -22.66
C HIS A 120 -24.67 4.97 -21.86
N CYS A 121 -25.47 4.19 -22.55
CA CYS A 121 -26.24 3.14 -21.90
C CYS A 121 -25.31 2.00 -21.40
N PRO A 122 -25.34 1.62 -20.12
CA PRO A 122 -24.50 0.56 -19.59
C PRO A 122 -24.82 -0.84 -20.13
N LYS A 123 -25.93 -1.02 -20.84
CA LYS A 123 -26.32 -2.29 -21.48
C LYS A 123 -26.01 -2.34 -22.98
N CYS A 124 -26.43 -1.34 -23.75
CA CYS A 124 -26.30 -1.35 -25.22
C CYS A 124 -25.19 -0.45 -25.75
N GLY A 125 -24.56 0.38 -24.89
CA GLY A 125 -23.45 1.28 -25.27
C GLY A 125 -23.85 2.51 -26.09
N LYS A 126 -25.14 2.70 -26.41
CA LYS A 126 -25.59 3.88 -27.16
C LYS A 126 -25.45 5.16 -26.34
N GLU A 127 -25.10 6.26 -27.02
CA GLU A 127 -25.08 7.59 -26.41
C GLU A 127 -26.48 7.99 -25.94
N ILE A 128 -26.56 8.54 -24.73
CA ILE A 128 -27.79 9.00 -24.11
C ILE A 128 -27.79 10.54 -24.06
N LYS A 129 -28.85 11.17 -24.61
CA LYS A 129 -28.98 12.63 -24.62
C LYS A 129 -30.13 13.04 -23.71
N GLN A 130 -30.01 14.21 -23.09
CA GLN A 130 -31.13 14.92 -22.50
C GLN A 130 -31.88 15.66 -23.60
N GLN A 131 -33.19 15.61 -23.50
CA GLN A 131 -34.06 16.39 -24.39
C GLN A 131 -34.71 17.54 -23.60
N THR A 132 -34.63 18.76 -24.12
CA THR A 132 -35.39 19.88 -23.53
C THR A 132 -36.85 19.73 -23.91
N ILE A 133 -37.76 20.36 -23.14
CA ILE A 133 -39.20 20.37 -23.47
C ILE A 133 -39.44 20.91 -24.87
N ASP A 134 -38.73 21.98 -25.24
CA ASP A 134 -38.85 22.56 -26.59
C ASP A 134 -38.45 21.56 -27.68
N GLN A 135 -37.35 20.82 -27.49
CA GLN A 135 -36.94 19.77 -28.45
C GLN A 135 -37.97 18.64 -28.55
N ILE A 136 -38.56 18.24 -27.42
CA ILE A 136 -39.64 17.22 -27.40
C ILE A 136 -40.85 17.72 -28.17
N ILE A 137 -41.23 18.98 -27.95
CA ILE A 137 -42.36 19.61 -28.65
C ILE A 137 -42.06 19.72 -30.15
N ASP A 138 -40.89 20.21 -30.53
CA ASP A 138 -40.48 20.30 -31.92
C ASP A 138 -40.57 18.94 -32.63
N GLN A 139 -40.10 17.86 -31.97
CA GLN A 139 -40.18 16.50 -32.50
C GLN A 139 -41.64 16.02 -32.62
N LEU A 140 -42.51 16.31 -31.66
CA LEU A 140 -43.92 15.95 -31.71
C LEU A 140 -44.68 16.74 -32.78
N MET A 141 -44.33 18.00 -33.00
CA MET A 141 -44.91 18.85 -34.04
C MET A 141 -44.49 18.47 -35.48
N LEU A 142 -43.40 17.65 -35.63
CA LEU A 142 -43.03 17.06 -36.92
C LEU A 142 -43.95 15.91 -37.35
N LEU A 143 -44.81 15.42 -36.48
CA LEU A 143 -45.83 14.39 -36.83
C LEU A 143 -46.88 14.96 -37.76
N PRO A 144 -47.47 14.15 -38.69
CA PRO A 144 -48.47 14.61 -39.64
C PRO A 144 -49.67 15.28 -38.97
N GLU A 145 -50.17 16.33 -39.58
CA GLU A 145 -51.40 17.00 -39.09
C GLU A 145 -52.56 16.01 -39.01
N GLY A 146 -53.33 16.08 -37.93
CA GLY A 146 -54.45 15.15 -37.68
C GLY A 146 -54.05 13.91 -36.88
N THR A 147 -52.76 13.70 -36.58
CA THR A 147 -52.28 12.58 -35.75
C THR A 147 -52.87 12.68 -34.35
N LYS A 148 -53.44 11.57 -33.86
CA LYS A 148 -54.01 11.46 -32.50
C LYS A 148 -52.94 11.00 -31.54
N LEU A 149 -52.62 11.82 -30.57
CA LEU A 149 -51.55 11.64 -29.59
C LEU A 149 -52.10 11.52 -28.19
N GLN A 150 -51.55 10.66 -27.39
CA GLN A 150 -51.84 10.54 -25.96
C GLN A 150 -50.52 10.79 -25.19
N ILE A 151 -50.53 11.78 -24.29
CA ILE A 151 -49.35 12.07 -23.43
C ILE A 151 -49.55 11.36 -22.11
N LEU A 152 -48.55 10.52 -21.74
CA LEU A 152 -48.60 9.72 -20.53
C LEU A 152 -47.34 10.00 -19.65
N ALA A 153 -47.58 9.99 -18.34
CA ALA A 153 -46.56 10.09 -17.32
C ALA A 153 -46.28 8.70 -16.70
N PRO A 154 -45.13 8.05 -16.99
CA PRO A 154 -44.79 6.73 -16.44
C PRO A 154 -44.29 6.82 -14.99
N VAL A 155 -45.25 6.78 -14.03
CA VAL A 155 -44.95 6.94 -12.59
C VAL A 155 -44.40 5.68 -11.93
N VAL A 156 -44.68 4.48 -12.47
CA VAL A 156 -44.13 3.20 -12.03
C VAL A 156 -43.68 2.38 -13.24
N ARG A 157 -42.43 1.90 -13.24
CA ARG A 157 -41.87 1.05 -14.33
C ARG A 157 -41.28 -0.24 -13.76
N ALA A 158 -41.83 -1.37 -14.14
CA ALA A 158 -41.35 -2.73 -13.81
C ALA A 158 -41.08 -2.97 -12.31
N ARG A 159 -41.86 -2.40 -11.41
CA ARG A 159 -41.73 -2.55 -9.96
C ARG A 159 -42.85 -3.37 -9.35
N LYS A 160 -42.55 -4.17 -8.32
CA LYS A 160 -43.52 -4.92 -7.54
C LYS A 160 -44.21 -4.00 -6.53
N GLY A 161 -45.51 -4.17 -6.33
CA GLY A 161 -46.27 -3.42 -5.33
C GLY A 161 -47.76 -3.26 -5.71
N GLU A 162 -48.62 -2.87 -4.77
CA GLU A 162 -50.07 -2.65 -4.95
C GLU A 162 -50.41 -1.23 -5.42
N TYR A 163 -49.52 -0.25 -5.17
CA TYR A 163 -49.58 1.16 -5.63
C TYR A 163 -50.90 1.90 -5.42
N ALA A 164 -51.73 1.49 -4.45
CA ALA A 164 -53.05 2.14 -4.15
C ALA A 164 -52.91 3.64 -3.92
N LYS A 165 -51.84 4.07 -3.23
CA LYS A 165 -51.57 5.50 -2.97
C LYS A 165 -51.29 6.29 -4.26
N VAL A 166 -50.61 5.71 -5.24
CA VAL A 166 -50.31 6.37 -6.54
C VAL A 166 -51.60 6.69 -7.27
N PHE A 167 -52.58 5.76 -7.29
CA PHE A 167 -53.90 5.99 -7.91
C PHE A 167 -54.70 7.00 -7.13
N GLU A 168 -54.67 6.99 -5.80
CA GLU A 168 -55.34 7.98 -4.96
C GLU A 168 -54.79 9.40 -5.17
N ASP A 169 -53.47 9.56 -5.19
CA ASP A 169 -52.79 10.84 -5.43
C ASP A 169 -53.13 11.36 -6.84
N ALA A 170 -53.08 10.48 -7.86
CA ALA A 170 -53.46 10.85 -9.23
C ALA A 170 -54.96 11.31 -9.32
N ARG A 171 -55.86 10.62 -8.62
CA ARG A 171 -57.30 11.02 -8.55
C ARG A 171 -57.48 12.37 -7.86
N ARG A 172 -56.78 12.60 -6.76
CA ARG A 172 -56.85 13.91 -6.05
C ARG A 172 -56.32 15.05 -6.89
N SER A 173 -55.34 14.79 -7.76
CA SER A 173 -54.79 15.77 -8.70
C SER A 173 -55.67 15.97 -9.96
N GLY A 174 -56.84 15.32 -10.05
CA GLY A 174 -57.82 15.54 -11.10
C GLY A 174 -57.64 14.69 -12.36
N TYR A 175 -56.72 13.72 -12.36
CA TYR A 175 -56.55 12.82 -13.50
C TYR A 175 -57.69 11.78 -13.52
N VAL A 176 -58.17 11.43 -14.72
CA VAL A 176 -59.34 10.57 -14.92
C VAL A 176 -58.94 9.15 -15.26
N ARG A 177 -57.80 8.93 -15.93
CA ARG A 177 -57.40 7.61 -16.46
C ARG A 177 -55.93 7.30 -16.22
N ALA A 178 -55.65 6.01 -16.00
CA ALA A 178 -54.30 5.47 -15.99
C ALA A 178 -54.24 4.27 -16.91
N ARG A 179 -53.06 4.06 -17.51
CA ARG A 179 -52.72 2.81 -18.21
C ARG A 179 -51.87 1.94 -17.27
N VAL A 180 -52.35 0.72 -17.03
CA VAL A 180 -51.69 -0.24 -16.18
C VAL A 180 -51.43 -1.50 -16.96
N ASP A 181 -50.15 -1.91 -17.05
CA ASP A 181 -49.71 -3.06 -17.83
C ASP A 181 -50.25 -3.12 -19.24
N GLY A 182 -50.37 -1.95 -19.89
CA GLY A 182 -50.86 -1.77 -21.25
C GLY A 182 -52.39 -1.60 -21.34
N SER A 183 -53.20 -1.81 -20.27
CA SER A 183 -54.66 -1.65 -20.25
C SER A 183 -55.05 -0.35 -19.60
N ILE A 184 -56.04 0.33 -20.20
CA ILE A 184 -56.55 1.63 -19.71
C ILE A 184 -57.62 1.40 -18.65
N TYR A 185 -57.46 2.00 -17.47
CA TYR A 185 -58.41 1.97 -16.35
C TYR A 185 -58.92 3.38 -16.04
N ASP A 186 -60.16 3.49 -15.61
CA ASP A 186 -60.70 4.72 -15.06
C ASP A 186 -60.32 4.83 -13.58
N LEU A 187 -59.75 5.97 -13.17
CA LEU A 187 -59.30 6.20 -11.80
C LEU A 187 -60.45 6.36 -10.80
N SER A 188 -61.71 6.48 -11.26
CA SER A 188 -62.90 6.41 -10.38
C SER A 188 -63.15 4.99 -9.85
N GLU A 189 -62.65 3.96 -10.53
CA GLU A 189 -62.75 2.57 -10.11
C GLU A 189 -61.62 2.18 -9.17
N THR A 190 -61.84 1.14 -8.36
CA THR A 190 -60.80 0.59 -7.47
C THR A 190 -59.89 -0.38 -8.23
N ILE A 191 -58.65 0.07 -8.53
CA ILE A 191 -57.68 -0.72 -9.25
C ILE A 191 -56.90 -1.55 -8.20
N LYS A 192 -57.00 -2.88 -8.26
CA LYS A 192 -56.28 -3.81 -7.39
C LYS A 192 -55.14 -4.48 -8.16
N LEU A 193 -53.92 -4.37 -7.68
CA LEU A 193 -52.73 -4.97 -8.30
C LEU A 193 -52.16 -6.04 -7.39
N GLU A 194 -51.49 -7.03 -8.01
CA GLU A 194 -50.85 -8.12 -7.30
C GLU A 194 -49.50 -7.67 -6.73
N LYS A 195 -49.32 -7.75 -5.39
CA LYS A 195 -48.16 -7.28 -4.66
C LYS A 195 -46.82 -7.87 -5.17
N ASN A 196 -46.84 -9.11 -5.64
CA ASN A 196 -45.63 -9.83 -6.04
C ASN A 196 -45.32 -9.76 -7.53
N LYS A 197 -46.20 -9.17 -8.34
CA LYS A 197 -46.01 -8.97 -9.78
C LYS A 197 -45.40 -7.62 -10.08
N LYS A 198 -44.60 -7.54 -11.15
CA LYS A 198 -44.07 -6.25 -11.64
C LYS A 198 -45.14 -5.56 -12.45
N HIS A 199 -45.36 -4.29 -12.15
CA HIS A 199 -46.35 -3.47 -12.84
C HIS A 199 -45.70 -2.24 -13.48
N ASN A 200 -46.33 -1.78 -14.60
CA ASN A 200 -46.10 -0.49 -15.22
C ASN A 200 -47.37 0.36 -15.04
N ILE A 201 -47.24 1.57 -14.49
CA ILE A 201 -48.33 2.46 -14.26
C ILE A 201 -48.00 3.81 -14.91
N GLU A 202 -48.84 4.23 -15.83
CA GLU A 202 -48.73 5.48 -16.58
C GLU A 202 -50.01 6.30 -16.43
N ILE A 203 -49.89 7.52 -15.95
CA ILE A 203 -50.98 8.44 -15.83
C ILE A 203 -51.22 9.12 -17.19
N ILE A 204 -52.44 9.06 -17.70
CA ILE A 204 -52.82 9.73 -18.94
C ILE A 204 -53.07 11.20 -18.62
N VAL A 205 -52.12 12.07 -19.11
CA VAL A 205 -52.18 13.52 -18.84
C VAL A 205 -53.13 14.19 -19.81
N ASP A 206 -52.98 13.96 -21.12
CA ASP A 206 -53.85 14.60 -22.13
C ASP A 206 -53.95 13.72 -23.39
N ARG A 207 -55.01 13.97 -24.17
CA ARG A 207 -55.29 13.44 -25.50
C ARG A 207 -55.37 14.56 -26.49
N ILE A 208 -54.45 14.63 -27.44
CA ILE A 208 -54.23 15.77 -28.31
C ILE A 208 -54.29 15.28 -29.78
N VAL A 209 -54.77 16.16 -30.63
CA VAL A 209 -54.68 15.99 -32.10
C VAL A 209 -53.72 17.04 -32.62
N ILE A 210 -52.67 16.64 -33.37
CA ILE A 210 -51.68 17.55 -33.90
C ILE A 210 -52.30 18.52 -34.90
N LYS A 211 -52.20 19.84 -34.60
CA LYS A 211 -52.61 20.95 -35.43
C LYS A 211 -51.62 22.11 -35.27
N PRO A 212 -51.55 23.06 -36.23
CA PRO A 212 -50.54 24.15 -36.17
C PRO A 212 -50.64 25.05 -34.93
N ASP A 213 -51.82 25.17 -34.29
CA ASP A 213 -52.11 26.05 -33.16
C ASP A 213 -52.05 25.34 -31.78
N ILE A 214 -51.68 24.05 -31.76
CA ILE A 214 -51.76 23.24 -30.53
C ILE A 214 -50.52 23.37 -29.62
N THR A 215 -49.47 24.06 -30.03
CA THR A 215 -48.16 24.10 -29.36
C THR A 215 -48.28 24.43 -27.89
N ARG A 216 -49.02 25.45 -27.50
CA ARG A 216 -49.16 25.84 -26.08
C ARG A 216 -49.75 24.72 -25.23
N ARG A 217 -50.87 24.09 -25.67
CA ARG A 217 -51.49 22.98 -24.94
C ARG A 217 -50.60 21.74 -24.89
N LEU A 218 -49.85 21.48 -25.96
CA LEU A 218 -48.88 20.39 -26.00
C LEU A 218 -47.76 20.64 -25.01
N THR A 219 -47.24 21.87 -24.90
CA THR A 219 -46.22 22.27 -23.91
C THR A 219 -46.72 22.03 -22.51
N ASP A 220 -47.91 22.56 -22.14
CA ASP A 220 -48.51 22.41 -20.81
C ASP A 220 -48.69 20.92 -20.43
N SER A 221 -49.07 20.07 -21.38
CA SER A 221 -49.29 18.65 -21.19
C SER A 221 -47.95 17.89 -21.02
N VAL A 222 -46.92 18.21 -21.79
CA VAL A 222 -45.60 17.64 -21.73
C VAL A 222 -44.88 18.03 -20.41
N GLU A 223 -44.97 19.32 -19.99
CA GLU A 223 -44.45 19.79 -18.71
C GLU A 223 -45.14 19.09 -17.53
N THR A 224 -46.41 18.94 -17.57
CA THR A 224 -47.21 18.24 -16.56
C THR A 224 -46.80 16.77 -16.46
N ALA A 225 -46.65 16.07 -17.61
CA ALA A 225 -46.18 14.68 -17.65
C ALA A 225 -44.77 14.53 -17.11
N ALA A 226 -43.86 15.44 -17.48
CA ALA A 226 -42.49 15.48 -17.00
C ALA A 226 -42.42 15.65 -15.47
N SER A 227 -43.23 16.58 -14.93
CA SER A 227 -43.32 16.84 -13.48
C SER A 227 -43.80 15.63 -12.70
N LEU A 228 -44.80 14.91 -13.20
CA LEU A 228 -45.39 13.71 -12.56
C LEU A 228 -44.45 12.52 -12.58
N ALA A 229 -43.68 12.33 -13.65
CA ALA A 229 -42.85 11.16 -13.86
C ALA A 229 -41.33 11.46 -13.79
N ASN A 230 -40.96 12.52 -13.03
CA ASN A 230 -39.54 12.91 -12.84
C ASN A 230 -38.77 13.04 -14.18
N GLY A 231 -39.37 13.77 -15.13
CA GLY A 231 -38.73 14.06 -16.41
C GLY A 231 -38.95 13.00 -17.51
N LEU A 232 -39.67 11.92 -17.25
CA LEU A 232 -40.03 10.92 -18.26
C LEU A 232 -41.41 11.22 -18.86
N ILE A 233 -41.52 11.10 -20.19
CA ILE A 233 -42.77 11.33 -20.92
C ILE A 233 -42.91 10.22 -21.98
N ILE A 234 -44.12 9.67 -22.11
CA ILE A 234 -44.46 8.76 -23.21
C ILE A 234 -45.51 9.49 -24.09
N ALA A 235 -45.18 9.60 -25.36
CA ALA A 235 -46.12 10.01 -26.38
C ALA A 235 -46.59 8.79 -27.18
N ASP A 236 -47.85 8.39 -26.99
CA ASP A 236 -48.47 7.26 -27.66
C ASP A 236 -49.21 7.79 -28.90
N VAL A 237 -48.70 7.41 -30.08
CA VAL A 237 -49.30 7.73 -31.40
C VAL A 237 -50.37 6.68 -31.70
N ILE A 238 -51.64 6.98 -31.29
CA ILE A 238 -52.74 6.03 -31.34
C ILE A 238 -52.99 5.51 -32.76
N SER A 239 -52.81 6.36 -33.78
CA SER A 239 -53.04 6.03 -35.19
C SER A 239 -52.05 4.99 -35.73
N GLU A 240 -50.84 4.94 -35.17
CA GLU A 240 -49.74 4.07 -35.64
C GLU A 240 -49.42 2.92 -34.65
N ASN A 241 -50.14 2.87 -33.52
CA ASN A 241 -49.83 1.98 -32.41
C ASN A 241 -48.33 2.03 -32.05
N ARG A 242 -47.77 3.23 -31.97
CA ARG A 242 -46.35 3.51 -31.74
C ARG A 242 -46.19 4.41 -30.54
N GLU A 243 -45.35 3.98 -29.60
CA GLU A 243 -44.94 4.78 -28.45
C GLU A 243 -43.58 5.43 -28.69
N ILE A 244 -43.45 6.69 -28.31
CA ILE A 244 -42.19 7.44 -28.33
C ILE A 244 -41.91 7.84 -26.89
N LEU A 245 -40.81 7.33 -26.35
CA LEU A 245 -40.34 7.69 -25.01
C LEU A 245 -39.41 8.91 -25.11
N PHE A 246 -39.76 9.97 -24.38
CA PHE A 246 -38.92 11.14 -24.20
C PHE A 246 -38.42 11.23 -22.76
N SER A 247 -37.27 11.83 -22.57
CA SER A 247 -36.72 12.03 -21.24
C SER A 247 -35.98 13.36 -21.14
N GLN A 248 -36.30 14.11 -20.12
CA GLN A 248 -35.52 15.27 -19.68
C GLN A 248 -34.25 14.81 -18.92
N ASN A 249 -34.25 13.59 -18.44
CA ASN A 249 -33.07 12.92 -17.82
C ASN A 249 -32.36 12.08 -18.89
N TYR A 250 -31.13 11.69 -18.57
CA TYR A 250 -30.37 10.76 -19.41
C TYR A 250 -31.02 9.35 -19.38
N ALA A 251 -31.82 9.03 -20.39
CA ALA A 251 -32.49 7.73 -20.48
C ALA A 251 -32.22 7.04 -21.82
N CYS A 252 -32.01 5.73 -21.80
CA CYS A 252 -31.90 4.90 -23.00
C CYS A 252 -33.30 4.46 -23.47
N GLU A 253 -33.68 4.81 -24.68
CA GLU A 253 -34.97 4.49 -25.29
C GLU A 253 -35.18 2.95 -25.40
N GLU A 254 -34.14 2.22 -25.77
CA GLU A 254 -34.25 0.75 -26.00
C GLU A 254 -34.20 -0.06 -24.70
N CYS A 255 -33.30 0.30 -23.78
CA CYS A 255 -33.06 -0.48 -22.56
C CYS A 255 -33.91 -0.02 -21.35
N GLY A 256 -34.54 1.14 -21.44
CA GLY A 256 -35.35 1.73 -20.35
C GLY A 256 -34.52 2.10 -19.10
N ILE A 257 -33.21 2.20 -19.23
CA ILE A 257 -32.31 2.61 -18.14
C ILE A 257 -32.22 4.13 -18.14
N SER A 258 -32.47 4.73 -16.98
CA SER A 258 -32.27 6.15 -16.74
C SER A 258 -31.01 6.34 -15.91
N ILE A 259 -30.13 7.25 -16.30
CA ILE A 259 -29.00 7.73 -15.54
C ILE A 259 -29.42 9.03 -14.85
N GLU A 260 -29.18 9.13 -13.54
CA GLU A 260 -29.43 10.36 -12.80
C GLU A 260 -28.53 11.50 -13.31
N GLU A 261 -28.78 12.71 -12.85
CA GLU A 261 -28.00 13.89 -13.23
C GLU A 261 -26.49 13.64 -12.97
N LEU A 262 -25.65 14.01 -13.96
CA LEU A 262 -24.20 13.84 -13.86
C LEU A 262 -23.61 14.79 -12.82
N THR A 263 -23.45 14.30 -11.60
CA THR A 263 -22.85 15.05 -10.50
C THR A 263 -21.45 14.47 -10.15
N PRO A 264 -20.53 15.27 -9.61
CA PRO A 264 -19.21 14.75 -9.20
C PRO A 264 -19.28 13.62 -8.17
N ARG A 265 -20.38 13.50 -7.39
CA ARG A 265 -20.61 12.41 -6.43
C ARG A 265 -20.80 11.05 -7.10
N MET A 266 -21.38 11.03 -8.30
CA MET A 266 -21.57 9.81 -9.09
C MET A 266 -20.25 9.12 -9.46
N PHE A 267 -19.19 9.89 -9.60
CA PHE A 267 -17.85 9.42 -9.95
C PHE A 267 -16.96 9.17 -8.74
N SER A 268 -17.49 9.21 -7.51
CA SER A 268 -16.74 8.96 -6.29
C SER A 268 -16.94 7.53 -5.81
N PHE A 269 -15.86 6.75 -5.74
CA PHE A 269 -15.88 5.42 -5.14
C PHE A 269 -15.86 5.44 -3.59
N ASN A 270 -15.72 6.62 -2.97
CA ASN A 270 -15.78 6.81 -1.51
C ASN A 270 -17.20 7.13 -1.00
N THR A 271 -18.18 7.21 -1.89
CA THR A 271 -19.57 7.47 -1.54
C THR A 271 -20.47 6.34 -2.03
N PRO A 272 -21.56 6.00 -1.32
CA PRO A 272 -22.52 4.99 -1.78
C PRO A 272 -23.15 5.29 -3.13
N TYR A 273 -23.13 6.56 -3.55
CA TYR A 273 -23.70 7.04 -4.82
C TYR A 273 -22.94 6.52 -6.04
N GLY A 274 -21.59 6.56 -5.98
CA GLY A 274 -20.73 6.16 -7.09
C GLY A 274 -20.07 4.81 -6.90
N ALA A 275 -19.91 4.34 -5.64
CA ALA A 275 -19.22 3.10 -5.31
C ALA A 275 -19.96 1.87 -5.86
N CYS A 276 -19.21 0.89 -6.34
CA CYS A 276 -19.75 -0.43 -6.65
C CYS A 276 -20.39 -1.05 -5.40
N PRO A 277 -21.67 -1.49 -5.44
CA PRO A 277 -22.37 -1.98 -4.26
C PRO A 277 -21.84 -3.31 -3.73
N THR A 278 -21.06 -4.05 -4.53
CA THR A 278 -20.50 -5.37 -4.14
C THR A 278 -19.21 -5.23 -3.34
N CYS A 279 -18.35 -4.26 -3.69
CA CYS A 279 -17.06 -4.05 -3.03
C CYS A 279 -16.97 -2.72 -2.27
N ASP A 280 -18.06 -1.97 -2.16
CA ASP A 280 -18.11 -0.66 -1.50
C ASP A 280 -16.99 0.31 -1.93
N GLY A 281 -16.61 0.26 -3.23
CA GLY A 281 -15.58 1.10 -3.81
C GLY A 281 -14.14 0.64 -3.57
N LEU A 282 -13.91 -0.54 -3.01
CA LEU A 282 -12.57 -1.10 -2.82
C LEU A 282 -11.96 -1.62 -4.13
N GLY A 283 -12.80 -2.09 -5.07
CA GLY A 283 -12.36 -2.70 -6.33
C GLY A 283 -11.92 -4.16 -6.20
N MET A 284 -11.69 -4.63 -4.98
CA MET A 284 -11.27 -5.99 -4.67
C MET A 284 -12.06 -6.53 -3.48
N GLN A 285 -12.02 -7.83 -3.32
CA GLN A 285 -12.57 -8.55 -2.18
C GLN A 285 -11.51 -9.49 -1.63
N LEU A 286 -11.39 -9.55 -0.32
CA LEU A 286 -10.56 -10.54 0.35
C LEU A 286 -11.37 -11.82 0.46
N LEU A 287 -11.06 -12.83 -0.34
CA LEU A 287 -11.75 -14.11 -0.40
C LEU A 287 -10.79 -15.26 -0.11
N VAL A 288 -11.33 -16.36 0.39
CA VAL A 288 -10.55 -17.56 0.64
C VAL A 288 -10.07 -18.14 -0.69
N ASP A 289 -8.76 -18.38 -0.82
CA ASP A 289 -8.11 -18.85 -2.03
C ASP A 289 -7.88 -20.38 -1.99
N PRO A 290 -8.51 -21.16 -2.87
CA PRO A 290 -8.29 -22.60 -2.96
C PRO A 290 -6.83 -23.02 -3.13
N GLU A 291 -6.01 -22.22 -3.85
CA GLU A 291 -4.59 -22.50 -4.07
C GLU A 291 -3.76 -22.32 -2.79
N LEU A 292 -4.17 -21.44 -1.89
CA LEU A 292 -3.55 -21.29 -0.57
C LEU A 292 -4.00 -22.36 0.43
N ILE A 293 -5.23 -22.90 0.26
CA ILE A 293 -5.72 -24.04 1.04
C ILE A 293 -4.94 -25.31 0.68
N VAL A 294 -4.66 -25.52 -0.61
CA VAL A 294 -3.91 -26.67 -1.14
C VAL A 294 -2.69 -26.17 -1.91
N PRO A 295 -1.63 -25.80 -1.21
CA PRO A 295 -0.44 -25.21 -1.85
C PRO A 295 0.38 -26.24 -2.65
N ASP A 296 0.27 -27.52 -2.33
CA ASP A 296 0.93 -28.63 -3.04
C ASP A 296 -0.08 -29.70 -3.48
N GLU A 297 -0.50 -29.60 -4.72
CA GLU A 297 -1.42 -30.57 -5.32
C GLU A 297 -0.82 -31.97 -5.55
N SER A 298 0.49 -32.15 -5.37
CA SER A 298 1.13 -33.50 -5.45
C SER A 298 0.85 -34.34 -4.21
N LEU A 299 0.51 -33.71 -3.08
CA LEU A 299 0.14 -34.35 -1.84
C LEU A 299 -1.30 -34.91 -1.92
N SER A 300 -1.58 -35.94 -1.14
CA SER A 300 -2.92 -36.47 -0.95
C SER A 300 -3.59 -35.88 0.29
N LEU A 301 -4.92 -36.05 0.42
CA LEU A 301 -5.63 -35.62 1.63
C LEU A 301 -5.09 -36.31 2.90
N SER A 302 -4.67 -37.58 2.82
CA SER A 302 -4.04 -38.28 3.95
C SER A 302 -2.62 -37.77 4.27
N SER A 303 -1.91 -37.24 3.25
CA SER A 303 -0.53 -36.72 3.39
C SER A 303 -0.46 -35.21 3.73
N GLY A 304 -1.59 -34.56 4.00
CA GLY A 304 -1.58 -33.14 4.41
C GLY A 304 -1.73 -32.14 3.28
N ALA A 305 -2.40 -32.46 2.18
CA ALA A 305 -2.65 -31.54 1.08
C ALA A 305 -3.38 -30.26 1.53
N VAL A 306 -4.39 -30.40 2.41
CA VAL A 306 -5.15 -29.25 2.95
C VAL A 306 -4.44 -28.67 4.18
N GLN A 307 -4.12 -27.38 4.15
CA GLN A 307 -3.38 -26.68 5.20
C GLN A 307 -4.18 -25.58 5.91
N ALA A 308 -5.49 -25.51 5.69
CA ALA A 308 -6.33 -24.48 6.32
C ALA A 308 -6.64 -24.79 7.78
N SER A 309 -6.75 -23.75 8.60
CA SER A 309 -7.06 -23.84 10.05
C SER A 309 -8.41 -24.54 10.30
N GLY A 310 -8.38 -25.62 11.09
CA GLY A 310 -9.55 -26.45 11.40
C GLY A 310 -9.90 -27.49 10.32
N TRP A 311 -9.21 -27.48 9.17
CA TRP A 311 -9.38 -28.39 8.05
C TRP A 311 -8.08 -29.11 7.65
N ALA A 312 -6.97 -28.86 8.37
CA ALA A 312 -5.69 -29.50 8.04
C ALA A 312 -5.82 -31.03 7.98
N SER A 313 -5.40 -31.60 6.86
CA SER A 313 -5.43 -33.03 6.65
C SER A 313 -4.14 -33.68 7.15
N GLY A 314 -4.23 -34.77 7.91
CA GLY A 314 -3.05 -35.47 8.47
C GLY A 314 -3.19 -35.90 9.94
N GLY A 315 -4.23 -35.44 10.65
CA GLY A 315 -4.55 -35.92 12.01
C GLY A 315 -5.49 -37.14 12.02
N ASN A 316 -5.26 -38.08 12.93
CA ASN A 316 -6.05 -39.33 12.97
C ASN A 316 -7.48 -39.15 13.48
N ASP A 317 -7.80 -38.09 14.24
CA ASP A 317 -9.11 -37.92 14.90
C ASP A 317 -9.77 -36.57 14.62
N SER A 318 -9.65 -36.03 13.41
CA SER A 318 -10.22 -34.74 13.09
C SER A 318 -11.62 -34.82 12.44
N ILE A 319 -12.48 -33.84 12.76
CA ILE A 319 -13.76 -33.64 12.08
C ILE A 319 -13.56 -33.54 10.54
N ALA A 320 -12.45 -32.96 10.12
CA ALA A 320 -12.06 -32.85 8.73
C ALA A 320 -11.96 -34.22 8.04
N LYS A 321 -11.30 -35.19 8.70
CA LYS A 321 -11.16 -36.57 8.15
C LYS A 321 -12.51 -37.23 7.89
N MET A 322 -13.48 -36.99 8.78
CA MET A 322 -14.85 -37.54 8.62
C MET A 322 -15.50 -37.00 7.32
N TYR A 323 -15.38 -35.66 7.06
CA TYR A 323 -15.89 -35.08 5.82
C TYR A 323 -15.12 -35.58 4.59
N TYR A 324 -13.80 -35.70 4.67
CA TYR A 324 -12.97 -36.20 3.57
C TYR A 324 -13.31 -37.65 3.23
N THR A 325 -13.55 -38.51 4.22
CA THR A 325 -13.95 -39.90 4.01
C THR A 325 -15.33 -39.97 3.35
N ALA A 326 -16.27 -39.15 3.77
CA ALA A 326 -17.60 -39.08 3.17
C ALA A 326 -17.57 -38.59 1.71
N LEU A 327 -16.77 -37.56 1.42
CA LEU A 327 -16.55 -37.07 0.05
C LEU A 327 -15.86 -38.12 -0.82
N ALA A 328 -14.83 -38.81 -0.29
CA ALA A 328 -14.14 -39.89 -1.00
C ALA A 328 -15.10 -41.00 -1.41
N LYS A 329 -16.01 -41.41 -0.50
CA LYS A 329 -17.02 -42.41 -0.77
C LYS A 329 -18.06 -41.95 -1.83
N LYS A 330 -18.49 -40.67 -1.74
CA LYS A 330 -19.52 -40.12 -2.65
C LYS A 330 -18.98 -39.93 -4.08
N TYR A 331 -17.74 -39.41 -4.21
CA TYR A 331 -17.13 -39.08 -5.51
C TYR A 331 -16.17 -40.18 -6.03
N GLY A 332 -16.03 -41.32 -5.35
CA GLY A 332 -15.29 -42.48 -5.84
C GLY A 332 -13.78 -42.33 -5.89
N PHE A 333 -13.16 -41.65 -4.95
CA PHE A 333 -11.69 -41.51 -4.85
C PHE A 333 -11.16 -42.08 -3.52
N LYS A 334 -9.85 -42.27 -3.42
CA LYS A 334 -9.16 -42.69 -2.18
C LYS A 334 -8.46 -41.50 -1.53
N LEU A 335 -8.39 -41.46 -0.20
CA LEU A 335 -7.71 -40.37 0.54
C LEU A 335 -6.21 -40.24 0.23
N ASP A 336 -5.59 -41.34 -0.24
CA ASP A 336 -4.18 -41.39 -0.66
C ASP A 336 -3.94 -40.94 -2.11
N THR A 337 -5.02 -40.64 -2.85
CA THR A 337 -4.89 -40.12 -4.21
C THR A 337 -4.33 -38.69 -4.19
N PRO A 338 -3.25 -38.39 -4.96
CA PRO A 338 -2.75 -37.02 -5.08
C PRO A 338 -3.84 -36.04 -5.49
N PHE A 339 -3.88 -34.86 -4.88
CA PHE A 339 -4.95 -33.88 -5.05
C PHE A 339 -5.16 -33.50 -6.53
N LYS A 340 -4.07 -33.35 -7.31
CA LYS A 340 -4.15 -33.07 -8.75
C LYS A 340 -4.94 -34.08 -9.55
N LYS A 341 -5.01 -35.35 -9.09
CA LYS A 341 -5.70 -36.45 -9.76
C LYS A 341 -7.14 -36.63 -9.30
N LEU A 342 -7.64 -35.87 -8.34
CA LEU A 342 -9.02 -35.88 -7.90
C LEU A 342 -9.97 -35.42 -9.00
N PRO A 343 -11.19 -36.03 -9.12
CA PRO A 343 -12.24 -35.53 -10.02
C PRO A 343 -12.56 -34.05 -9.74
N LYS A 344 -12.91 -33.32 -10.80
CA LYS A 344 -13.24 -31.90 -10.66
C LYS A 344 -14.41 -31.67 -9.71
N GLU A 345 -15.45 -32.49 -9.82
CA GLU A 345 -16.62 -32.41 -8.93
C GLU A 345 -16.26 -32.64 -7.45
N ALA A 346 -15.28 -33.52 -7.19
CA ALA A 346 -14.78 -33.74 -5.82
C ALA A 346 -14.00 -32.56 -5.29
N LYS A 347 -13.18 -31.91 -6.12
CA LYS A 347 -12.46 -30.63 -5.77
C LYS A 347 -13.45 -29.49 -5.51
N ASP A 348 -14.45 -29.35 -6.40
CA ASP A 348 -15.48 -28.30 -6.26
C ASP A 348 -16.33 -28.52 -5.00
N ALA A 349 -16.72 -29.78 -4.71
CA ALA A 349 -17.44 -30.10 -3.48
C ALA A 349 -16.59 -29.87 -2.22
N LEU A 350 -15.30 -30.16 -2.27
CA LEU A 350 -14.37 -29.90 -1.15
C LEU A 350 -14.27 -28.41 -0.82
N PHE A 351 -14.14 -27.58 -1.84
CA PHE A 351 -13.97 -26.14 -1.64
C PHE A 351 -15.30 -25.41 -1.40
N TYR A 352 -16.32 -25.68 -2.21
CA TYR A 352 -17.56 -24.88 -2.25
C TYR A 352 -18.79 -25.61 -1.72
N GLY A 353 -18.64 -26.89 -1.37
CA GLY A 353 -19.70 -27.68 -0.75
C GLY A 353 -20.55 -28.53 -1.71
N THR A 354 -21.51 -29.24 -1.14
CA THR A 354 -22.34 -30.22 -1.85
C THR A 354 -23.66 -29.65 -2.37
N ASN A 355 -23.81 -28.32 -2.51
CA ASN A 355 -25.02 -27.65 -3.00
C ASN A 355 -26.32 -28.05 -2.32
N GLY A 356 -26.27 -28.37 -1.01
CA GLY A 356 -27.42 -28.82 -0.22
C GLY A 356 -27.63 -30.34 -0.21
N GLU A 357 -26.88 -31.09 -1.00
CA GLU A 357 -26.96 -32.56 -0.96
C GLU A 357 -26.31 -33.09 0.33
N PRO A 358 -27.01 -33.97 1.08
CA PRO A 358 -26.48 -34.53 2.31
C PRO A 358 -25.33 -35.50 2.07
N LEU A 359 -24.33 -35.48 2.98
CA LEU A 359 -23.27 -36.44 3.13
C LEU A 359 -23.54 -37.32 4.34
N ASP A 360 -23.36 -38.65 4.16
CA ASP A 360 -23.39 -39.59 5.26
C ASP A 360 -22.06 -39.55 6.02
N LEU A 361 -22.10 -38.97 7.20
CA LEU A 361 -20.95 -38.80 8.07
C LEU A 361 -20.93 -39.91 9.12
N LEU A 362 -19.77 -40.58 9.23
CA LEU A 362 -19.54 -41.62 10.26
C LEU A 362 -18.58 -41.00 11.29
N TYR A 363 -19.05 -40.88 12.52
CA TYR A 363 -18.25 -40.41 13.64
C TYR A 363 -17.85 -41.62 14.50
N GLU A 364 -16.55 -41.87 14.59
CA GLU A 364 -15.97 -42.87 15.49
C GLU A 364 -15.01 -42.20 16.43
N ARG A 365 -15.22 -42.30 17.72
CA ARG A 365 -14.32 -41.82 18.75
C ARG A 365 -14.00 -42.93 19.74
N GLU A 366 -12.72 -43.31 19.78
CA GLU A 366 -12.22 -44.17 20.85
C GLU A 366 -11.87 -43.34 22.05
N SER A 367 -12.45 -43.64 23.20
CA SER A 367 -12.13 -43.04 24.51
C SER A 367 -11.70 -44.13 25.45
N LYS A 368 -10.91 -43.80 26.48
CA LYS A 368 -10.49 -44.73 27.54
C LYS A 368 -11.67 -45.46 28.21
N ASN A 369 -12.91 -44.98 28.02
CA ASN A 369 -14.13 -45.52 28.62
C ASN A 369 -15.08 -46.20 27.60
N GLY A 370 -14.63 -46.52 26.37
CA GLY A 370 -15.41 -47.16 25.33
C GLY A 370 -15.41 -46.49 23.98
N SER A 371 -15.71 -47.20 22.88
CA SER A 371 -15.87 -46.66 21.53
C SER A 371 -17.30 -46.14 21.35
N PHE A 372 -17.46 -44.93 20.88
CA PHE A 372 -18.77 -44.37 20.47
C PHE A 372 -18.76 -44.14 18.95
N SER A 373 -19.74 -44.71 18.27
CA SER A 373 -19.95 -44.49 16.83
C SER A 373 -21.34 -43.94 16.58
N GLY A 374 -21.42 -42.94 15.72
CA GLY A 374 -22.69 -42.32 15.31
C GLY A 374 -22.70 -42.05 13.82
N LYS A 375 -23.89 -42.25 13.18
CA LYS A 375 -24.11 -41.90 11.79
C LYS A 375 -25.12 -40.76 11.72
N TYR A 376 -24.77 -39.67 10.99
CA TYR A 376 -25.73 -38.61 10.71
C TYR A 376 -25.52 -38.08 9.29
N SER A 377 -26.55 -37.52 8.71
CA SER A 377 -26.56 -37.03 7.34
C SER A 377 -26.73 -35.51 7.36
N LYS A 378 -25.76 -34.76 6.77
CA LYS A 378 -25.76 -33.32 6.72
C LYS A 378 -25.10 -32.82 5.43
N PRO A 379 -25.63 -31.75 4.80
CA PRO A 379 -24.92 -31.16 3.68
C PRO A 379 -23.58 -30.51 4.14
N PHE A 380 -22.59 -30.58 3.28
CA PHE A 380 -21.29 -29.98 3.49
C PHE A 380 -21.26 -28.59 2.85
N GLU A 381 -20.91 -27.58 3.62
CA GLU A 381 -20.83 -26.18 3.12
C GLU A 381 -19.59 -25.88 2.29
N GLY A 382 -18.56 -26.73 2.34
CA GLY A 382 -17.26 -26.48 1.70
C GLY A 382 -16.29 -25.73 2.59
N ILE A 383 -14.99 -25.93 2.34
CA ILE A 383 -13.93 -25.31 3.14
C ILE A 383 -13.91 -23.80 2.97
N CYS A 384 -14.00 -23.28 1.73
CA CYS A 384 -13.98 -21.85 1.46
C CYS A 384 -15.15 -21.13 2.13
N ASN A 385 -16.38 -21.62 1.93
CA ASN A 385 -17.57 -21.03 2.52
C ASN A 385 -17.54 -21.08 4.06
N ASN A 386 -17.04 -22.18 4.64
CA ASN A 386 -16.87 -22.30 6.09
C ASN A 386 -15.88 -21.27 6.65
N LEU A 387 -14.73 -21.11 6.01
CA LEU A 387 -13.72 -20.17 6.44
C LEU A 387 -14.18 -18.72 6.28
N GLU A 388 -14.86 -18.38 5.17
CA GLU A 388 -15.43 -17.04 4.95
C GLU A 388 -16.47 -16.69 6.00
N ARG A 389 -17.40 -17.62 6.28
CA ARG A 389 -18.38 -17.43 7.35
C ARG A 389 -17.70 -17.23 8.70
N ARG A 390 -16.73 -18.09 9.07
CA ARG A 390 -15.97 -17.96 10.31
C ARG A 390 -15.19 -16.66 10.40
N TYR A 391 -14.65 -16.16 9.29
CA TYR A 391 -13.94 -14.88 9.23
C TYR A 391 -14.84 -13.71 9.62
N HIS A 392 -16.09 -13.72 9.15
CA HIS A 392 -17.07 -12.69 9.47
C HIS A 392 -17.67 -12.81 10.89
N GLU A 393 -17.84 -14.04 11.39
CA GLU A 393 -18.46 -14.31 12.70
C GLU A 393 -17.47 -14.19 13.87
N THR A 394 -16.15 -14.42 13.64
CA THR A 394 -15.19 -14.46 14.74
C THR A 394 -14.86 -13.09 15.30
N GLN A 395 -14.82 -13.00 16.65
CA GLN A 395 -14.31 -11.84 17.38
C GLN A 395 -12.84 -12.02 17.80
N SER A 396 -12.23 -13.20 17.58
CA SER A 396 -10.85 -13.47 17.93
C SER A 396 -9.88 -12.94 16.88
N PRO A 397 -9.00 -11.97 17.20
CA PRO A 397 -7.99 -11.49 16.26
C PRO A 397 -7.02 -12.57 15.77
N ALA A 398 -6.69 -13.54 16.63
CA ALA A 398 -5.81 -14.64 16.28
C ALA A 398 -6.46 -15.56 15.24
N MET A 399 -7.74 -15.95 15.45
CA MET A 399 -8.46 -16.79 14.49
C MET A 399 -8.68 -16.07 13.15
N ARG A 400 -8.91 -14.76 13.19
CA ARG A 400 -9.02 -13.95 11.97
C ARG A 400 -7.70 -13.95 11.19
N ALA A 401 -6.57 -13.74 11.88
CA ALA A 401 -5.25 -13.79 11.28
C ALA A 401 -4.91 -15.17 10.68
N ASP A 402 -5.29 -16.27 11.36
CA ASP A 402 -5.08 -17.63 10.82
C ASP A 402 -5.89 -17.88 9.54
N ILE A 403 -7.10 -17.30 9.43
CA ILE A 403 -7.92 -17.44 8.22
C ILE A 403 -7.37 -16.54 7.10
N GLU A 404 -6.89 -15.34 7.42
CA GLU A 404 -6.26 -14.42 6.46
C GLU A 404 -5.04 -15.03 5.77
N GLU A 405 -4.33 -15.98 6.40
CA GLU A 405 -3.21 -16.70 5.76
C GLU A 405 -3.61 -17.50 4.50
N VAL A 406 -4.87 -17.86 4.37
CA VAL A 406 -5.40 -18.61 3.21
C VAL A 406 -6.38 -17.77 2.37
N MET A 407 -6.36 -16.44 2.54
CA MET A 407 -7.15 -15.50 1.76
C MET A 407 -6.26 -14.72 0.79
N SER A 408 -6.81 -14.38 -0.37
CA SER A 408 -6.16 -13.51 -1.35
C SER A 408 -7.09 -12.39 -1.80
N GLU A 409 -6.50 -11.29 -2.26
CA GLU A 409 -7.23 -10.17 -2.83
C GLU A 409 -7.60 -10.50 -4.28
N ILE A 410 -8.90 -10.62 -4.54
CA ILE A 410 -9.45 -10.93 -5.87
C ILE A 410 -10.21 -9.71 -6.39
N SER A 411 -10.03 -9.38 -7.66
CA SER A 411 -10.78 -8.29 -8.31
C SER A 411 -12.29 -8.51 -8.18
N CYS A 412 -13.03 -7.47 -7.77
CA CYS A 412 -14.47 -7.55 -7.59
C CYS A 412 -15.18 -8.03 -8.88
N PRO A 413 -15.96 -9.10 -8.85
CA PRO A 413 -16.59 -9.68 -10.07
C PRO A 413 -17.62 -8.75 -10.71
N THR A 414 -18.20 -7.83 -9.93
CA THR A 414 -19.25 -6.92 -10.43
C THR A 414 -18.67 -5.73 -11.19
N CYS A 415 -17.60 -5.11 -10.68
CA CYS A 415 -16.97 -3.94 -11.31
C CYS A 415 -15.66 -4.26 -12.03
N GLY A 416 -15.15 -5.50 -11.96
CA GLY A 416 -13.87 -5.89 -12.57
C GLY A 416 -12.66 -5.12 -12.02
N GLY A 417 -12.70 -4.69 -10.75
CA GLY A 417 -11.63 -3.88 -10.15
C GLY A 417 -11.83 -2.36 -10.28
N LEU A 418 -12.78 -1.88 -11.09
CA LEU A 418 -12.95 -0.46 -11.44
C LEU A 418 -13.60 0.40 -10.34
N ARG A 419 -13.99 -0.18 -9.20
CA ARG A 419 -14.49 0.50 -7.97
C ARG A 419 -15.83 1.20 -8.08
N LEU A 420 -16.29 1.56 -9.28
CA LEU A 420 -17.48 2.36 -9.55
C LEU A 420 -18.67 1.53 -10.02
N ARG A 421 -19.85 2.13 -9.94
CA ARG A 421 -21.09 1.58 -10.53
C ARG A 421 -21.01 1.62 -12.06
N LYS A 422 -21.77 0.72 -12.71
CA LYS A 422 -21.81 0.61 -14.18
C LYS A 422 -22.30 1.89 -14.87
N GLU A 423 -23.22 2.62 -14.24
CA GLU A 423 -23.74 3.89 -14.72
C GLU A 423 -22.66 4.98 -14.78
N ALA A 424 -21.79 5.06 -13.76
CA ALA A 424 -20.65 5.99 -13.73
C ALA A 424 -19.59 5.61 -14.75
N LEU A 425 -19.34 4.30 -14.93
CA LEU A 425 -18.39 3.78 -15.93
C LEU A 425 -18.89 3.94 -17.37
N ALA A 426 -20.19 4.15 -17.57
CA ALA A 426 -20.77 4.38 -18.89
C ALA A 426 -20.63 5.83 -19.36
N VAL A 427 -20.07 6.75 -18.58
CA VAL A 427 -19.82 8.15 -18.96
C VAL A 427 -18.39 8.30 -19.46
N THR A 428 -18.24 8.92 -20.65
CA THR A 428 -16.91 9.06 -21.28
C THR A 428 -16.56 10.51 -21.56
N VAL A 429 -15.27 10.82 -21.52
CA VAL A 429 -14.65 12.05 -22.03
C VAL A 429 -13.56 11.63 -23.02
N GLY A 430 -13.59 12.15 -24.24
CA GLY A 430 -12.64 11.69 -25.28
C GLY A 430 -12.69 10.18 -25.54
N GLY A 431 -13.86 9.54 -25.39
CA GLY A 431 -14.05 8.10 -25.57
C GLY A 431 -13.53 7.21 -24.43
N LYS A 432 -13.05 7.78 -23.32
CA LYS A 432 -12.56 7.04 -22.15
C LYS A 432 -13.42 7.35 -20.93
N ASN A 433 -13.72 6.31 -20.11
CA ASN A 433 -14.34 6.52 -18.81
C ASN A 433 -13.31 6.93 -17.76
N ILE A 434 -13.76 7.40 -16.59
CA ILE A 434 -12.89 7.90 -15.53
C ILE A 434 -11.94 6.83 -14.97
N ALA A 435 -12.37 5.57 -14.90
CA ALA A 435 -11.52 4.46 -14.45
C ALA A 435 -10.43 4.15 -15.47
N GLN A 436 -10.73 4.12 -16.77
CA GLN A 436 -9.76 3.93 -17.84
C GLN A 436 -8.67 5.01 -17.83
N MET A 437 -9.04 6.29 -17.60
CA MET A 437 -8.03 7.33 -17.44
C MET A 437 -7.21 7.13 -16.14
N SER A 438 -7.84 6.69 -15.08
CA SER A 438 -7.14 6.42 -13.82
C SER A 438 -6.12 5.27 -13.94
N ASP A 439 -6.37 4.31 -14.82
CA ASP A 439 -5.48 3.16 -15.07
C ASP A 439 -4.32 3.49 -16.04
N MET A 440 -4.35 4.63 -16.67
CA MET A 440 -3.23 5.13 -17.46
C MET A 440 -2.03 5.48 -16.57
N SER A 441 -0.82 5.26 -17.07
CA SER A 441 0.38 5.86 -16.48
C SER A 441 0.28 7.39 -16.52
N ILE A 442 1.01 8.07 -15.63
CA ILE A 442 1.03 9.55 -15.61
C ILE A 442 1.41 10.12 -16.97
N THR A 443 2.35 9.49 -17.70
CA THR A 443 2.73 9.92 -19.05
C THR A 443 1.56 9.76 -20.01
N GLU A 444 0.94 8.59 -20.08
CA GLU A 444 -0.22 8.33 -20.95
C GLU A 444 -1.41 9.25 -20.61
N ALA A 445 -1.61 9.56 -19.31
CA ALA A 445 -2.66 10.48 -18.87
C ALA A 445 -2.40 11.93 -19.35
N ILE A 446 -1.13 12.39 -19.37
CA ILE A 446 -0.74 13.69 -19.93
C ILE A 446 -1.04 13.70 -21.43
N ASP A 447 -0.55 12.69 -22.17
CA ASP A 447 -0.76 12.58 -23.62
C ASP A 447 -2.25 12.51 -23.97
N PHE A 448 -3.05 11.78 -23.19
CA PHE A 448 -4.51 11.73 -23.34
C PHE A 448 -5.15 13.11 -23.17
N VAL A 449 -4.80 13.84 -22.10
CA VAL A 449 -5.35 15.17 -21.82
C VAL A 449 -4.94 16.18 -22.90
N ASP A 450 -3.73 16.06 -23.46
CA ASP A 450 -3.23 16.92 -24.55
C ASP A 450 -3.91 16.61 -25.90
N SER A 451 -4.32 15.35 -26.10
CA SER A 451 -4.98 14.89 -27.34
C SER A 451 -6.50 15.13 -27.37
N LEU A 452 -7.11 15.65 -26.29
CA LEU A 452 -8.56 15.86 -26.22
C LEU A 452 -9.04 16.88 -27.26
N VAL A 453 -9.92 16.42 -28.15
CA VAL A 453 -10.66 17.31 -29.08
C VAL A 453 -12.00 17.67 -28.45
N LEU A 454 -12.14 18.94 -28.11
CA LEU A 454 -13.32 19.47 -27.41
C LEU A 454 -14.03 20.52 -28.29
N THR A 455 -15.35 20.60 -28.20
CA THR A 455 -16.14 21.69 -28.79
C THR A 455 -15.85 23.01 -28.09
N GLU A 456 -16.13 24.16 -28.73
CA GLU A 456 -15.91 25.48 -28.10
C GLU A 456 -16.55 25.61 -26.72
N LYS A 457 -17.80 25.14 -26.57
CA LYS A 457 -18.52 25.13 -25.28
C LYS A 457 -17.77 24.26 -24.24
N GLN A 458 -17.34 23.07 -24.62
CA GLN A 458 -16.61 22.18 -23.72
C GLN A 458 -15.24 22.74 -23.35
N GLN A 459 -14.55 23.43 -24.28
CA GLN A 459 -13.27 24.09 -24.00
C GLN A 459 -13.41 25.18 -22.93
N ILE A 460 -14.44 26.02 -23.03
CA ILE A 460 -14.70 27.07 -22.02
C ILE A 460 -14.94 26.45 -20.65
N ILE A 461 -15.75 25.40 -20.57
CA ILE A 461 -16.10 24.72 -19.30
C ILE A 461 -14.88 24.00 -18.71
N ALA A 462 -14.09 23.32 -19.55
CA ALA A 462 -13.02 22.43 -19.10
C ALA A 462 -11.67 23.12 -18.91
N ALA A 463 -11.46 24.33 -19.46
CA ALA A 463 -10.14 24.98 -19.53
C ALA A 463 -9.41 25.02 -18.18
N GLN A 464 -10.07 25.52 -17.12
CA GLN A 464 -9.46 25.62 -15.79
C GLN A 464 -9.23 24.23 -15.17
N ILE A 465 -10.14 23.29 -15.35
CA ILE A 465 -10.04 21.93 -14.82
C ILE A 465 -8.87 21.20 -15.45
N LEU A 466 -8.76 21.26 -16.79
CA LEU A 466 -7.67 20.63 -17.54
C LEU A 466 -6.31 21.23 -17.19
N LYS A 467 -6.25 22.56 -16.99
CA LYS A 467 -5.04 23.23 -16.52
C LYS A 467 -4.57 22.65 -15.18
N GLU A 468 -5.45 22.49 -14.21
CA GLU A 468 -5.12 21.94 -12.90
C GLU A 468 -4.68 20.48 -12.98
N ILE A 469 -5.36 19.65 -13.80
CA ILE A 469 -4.97 18.26 -14.02
C ILE A 469 -3.56 18.19 -14.63
N LYS A 470 -3.27 18.98 -15.71
CA LYS A 470 -1.98 19.00 -16.39
C LYS A 470 -0.84 19.41 -15.47
N VAL A 471 -1.05 20.46 -14.66
CA VAL A 471 -0.05 20.96 -13.73
C VAL A 471 0.31 19.88 -12.70
N ARG A 472 -0.68 19.23 -12.08
CA ARG A 472 -0.46 18.18 -11.08
C ARG A 472 0.19 16.93 -11.66
N LEU A 473 -0.26 16.47 -12.84
CA LEU A 473 0.39 15.37 -13.56
C LEU A 473 1.84 15.71 -13.92
N GLY A 474 2.11 16.96 -14.32
CA GLY A 474 3.45 17.46 -14.61
C GLY A 474 4.38 17.39 -13.38
N PHE A 475 3.91 17.76 -12.20
CA PHE A 475 4.70 17.63 -10.96
C PHE A 475 5.04 16.17 -10.63
N LEU A 476 4.08 15.25 -10.78
CA LEU A 476 4.35 13.82 -10.59
C LEU A 476 5.41 13.28 -11.58
N LYS A 477 5.37 13.74 -12.83
CA LYS A 477 6.39 13.40 -13.84
C LYS A 477 7.76 13.96 -13.46
N ASN A 478 7.82 15.19 -12.96
CA ASN A 478 9.07 15.87 -12.58
C ASN A 478 9.76 15.23 -11.38
N VAL A 479 9.02 14.62 -10.45
CA VAL A 479 9.60 13.87 -9.33
C VAL A 479 9.91 12.39 -9.66
N GLY A 480 9.88 12.01 -10.96
CA GLY A 480 10.27 10.67 -11.41
C GLY A 480 9.19 9.59 -11.24
N LEU A 481 7.91 9.95 -11.08
CA LEU A 481 6.80 9.03 -10.89
C LEU A 481 5.95 8.78 -12.14
N GLN A 482 6.50 9.06 -13.33
CA GLN A 482 5.79 8.97 -14.62
C GLN A 482 5.20 7.58 -14.92
N TYR A 483 5.74 6.54 -14.33
CA TYR A 483 5.31 5.15 -14.52
C TYR A 483 4.09 4.74 -13.67
N LEU A 484 3.75 5.49 -12.63
CA LEU A 484 2.62 5.19 -11.77
C LEU A 484 1.29 5.42 -12.48
N THR A 485 0.27 4.66 -12.09
CA THR A 485 -1.12 4.90 -12.47
C THR A 485 -1.86 5.64 -11.37
N LEU A 486 -2.87 6.45 -11.73
CA LEU A 486 -3.68 7.18 -10.75
C LEU A 486 -4.57 6.25 -9.91
N SER A 487 -4.91 5.06 -10.44
CA SER A 487 -5.70 4.02 -9.77
C SER A 487 -4.90 3.25 -8.71
N ARG A 488 -3.56 3.30 -8.74
CA ARG A 488 -2.70 2.54 -7.82
C ARG A 488 -3.00 2.89 -6.38
N GLY A 489 -3.26 1.87 -5.58
CA GLY A 489 -3.56 2.01 -4.15
C GLY A 489 -2.39 2.57 -3.36
N ALA A 490 -2.64 3.55 -2.49
CA ALA A 490 -1.59 4.17 -1.67
C ALA A 490 -0.88 3.18 -0.74
N VAL A 491 -1.56 2.10 -0.33
CA VAL A 491 -1.00 1.02 0.51
C VAL A 491 0.09 0.22 -0.22
N THR A 492 0.06 0.18 -1.56
CA THR A 492 1.02 -0.58 -2.38
C THR A 492 2.26 0.22 -2.78
N LEU A 493 2.32 1.48 -2.38
CA LEU A 493 3.44 2.36 -2.69
C LEU A 493 4.63 2.08 -1.77
N SER A 494 5.82 2.15 -2.31
CA SER A 494 7.05 2.21 -1.49
C SER A 494 7.11 3.51 -0.68
N GLY A 495 7.93 3.53 0.38
CA GLY A 495 8.13 4.73 1.20
C GLY A 495 8.56 5.93 0.36
N GLY A 496 9.53 5.74 -0.54
CA GLY A 496 10.01 6.79 -1.44
C GLY A 496 8.97 7.26 -2.46
N GLU A 497 8.15 6.35 -3.04
CA GLU A 497 7.05 6.74 -3.93
C GLU A 497 6.02 7.60 -3.19
N SER A 498 5.62 7.19 -1.99
CA SER A 498 4.65 7.94 -1.15
C SER A 498 5.17 9.33 -0.79
N GLN A 499 6.43 9.44 -0.42
CA GLN A 499 7.09 10.71 -0.10
C GLN A 499 7.14 11.66 -1.30
N ARG A 500 7.52 11.15 -2.49
CA ARG A 500 7.56 11.95 -3.73
C ARG A 500 6.18 12.41 -4.18
N ILE A 501 5.12 11.60 -3.97
CA ILE A 501 3.74 12.02 -4.22
C ILE A 501 3.39 13.23 -3.33
N ARG A 502 3.74 13.20 -2.05
CA ARG A 502 3.52 14.35 -1.14
C ARG A 502 4.32 15.57 -1.57
N LEU A 503 5.59 15.38 -1.93
CA LEU A 503 6.43 16.46 -2.45
C LEU A 503 5.78 17.10 -3.68
N ALA A 504 5.34 16.30 -4.65
CA ALA A 504 4.65 16.79 -5.85
C ALA A 504 3.37 17.56 -5.52
N THR A 505 2.58 17.10 -4.52
CA THR A 505 1.37 17.78 -4.06
C THR A 505 1.69 19.12 -3.41
N GLN A 506 2.75 19.20 -2.59
CA GLN A 506 3.17 20.45 -1.94
C GLN A 506 3.72 21.48 -2.95
N ILE A 507 4.49 21.06 -3.93
CA ILE A 507 4.96 21.91 -5.02
C ILE A 507 3.76 22.47 -5.79
N GLY A 508 2.73 21.64 -6.03
CA GLY A 508 1.49 22.05 -6.67
C GLY A 508 0.71 23.15 -5.95
N SER A 509 0.93 23.31 -4.63
CA SER A 509 0.31 24.39 -3.85
C SER A 509 0.96 25.76 -4.09
N SER A 510 2.15 25.82 -4.72
CA SER A 510 2.91 27.03 -5.01
C SER A 510 3.08 27.96 -3.79
N LEU A 511 3.22 27.39 -2.58
CA LEU A 511 3.43 28.14 -1.36
C LEU A 511 4.81 28.79 -1.39
N MET A 512 4.90 30.04 -0.91
CA MET A 512 6.12 30.85 -0.83
C MET A 512 6.43 31.20 0.62
N GLY A 513 7.72 31.36 0.95
CA GLY A 513 8.16 31.72 2.29
C GLY A 513 7.97 30.62 3.34
N VAL A 514 7.90 29.37 2.92
CA VAL A 514 7.70 28.17 3.77
C VAL A 514 9.05 27.50 4.03
N LEU A 515 9.17 26.88 5.19
CA LEU A 515 10.28 25.98 5.53
C LEU A 515 9.86 24.53 5.25
N TYR A 516 10.44 23.91 4.22
CA TYR A 516 10.25 22.49 3.93
C TYR A 516 11.34 21.65 4.58
N ILE A 517 10.95 20.58 5.28
CA ILE A 517 11.89 19.63 5.88
C ILE A 517 11.61 18.25 5.31
N LEU A 518 12.60 17.68 4.61
CA LEU A 518 12.51 16.42 3.89
C LEU A 518 13.46 15.40 4.50
N ASP A 519 12.97 14.14 4.63
CA ASP A 519 13.75 13.02 5.13
C ASP A 519 14.13 12.08 3.97
N GLU A 520 15.39 12.11 3.55
CA GLU A 520 15.97 11.22 2.53
C GLU A 520 15.11 11.10 1.24
N PRO A 521 14.80 12.20 0.54
CA PRO A 521 13.90 12.15 -0.63
C PRO A 521 14.47 11.41 -1.84
N SER A 522 15.78 11.15 -1.90
CA SER A 522 16.46 10.37 -2.96
C SER A 522 16.29 8.85 -2.82
N ILE A 523 15.69 8.36 -1.74
CA ILE A 523 15.54 6.92 -1.46
C ILE A 523 14.88 6.17 -2.61
N GLY A 524 15.49 5.02 -3.01
CA GLY A 524 14.95 4.13 -4.04
C GLY A 524 14.93 4.74 -5.44
N LEU A 525 15.67 5.85 -5.67
CA LEU A 525 15.83 6.47 -6.97
C LEU A 525 17.07 5.96 -7.71
N HIS A 526 16.87 5.72 -8.99
CA HIS A 526 17.98 5.63 -9.92
C HIS A 526 18.61 7.02 -10.11
N GLN A 527 19.92 7.11 -10.35
CA GLN A 527 20.62 8.40 -10.48
C GLN A 527 19.99 9.35 -11.51
N ARG A 528 19.50 8.81 -12.63
CA ARG A 528 18.75 9.58 -13.64
C ARG A 528 17.50 10.28 -13.06
N ASP A 529 16.78 9.61 -12.18
CA ASP A 529 15.56 10.16 -11.58
C ASP A 529 15.91 11.10 -10.41
N ASN A 530 17.06 10.90 -9.74
CA ASN A 530 17.60 11.80 -8.73
C ASN A 530 17.93 13.18 -9.31
N GLU A 531 18.51 13.26 -10.52
CA GLU A 531 18.75 14.54 -11.22
C GLU A 531 17.46 15.35 -11.40
N LYS A 532 16.34 14.70 -11.74
CA LYS A 532 15.02 15.37 -11.84
C LYS A 532 14.51 15.87 -10.50
N LEU A 533 14.67 15.07 -9.45
CA LEU A 533 14.31 15.46 -8.09
C LEU A 533 15.11 16.69 -7.65
N LEU A 534 16.42 16.70 -7.85
CA LEU A 534 17.29 17.83 -7.51
C LEU A 534 16.88 19.11 -8.23
N LYS A 535 16.55 19.03 -9.52
CA LYS A 535 16.00 20.16 -10.27
C LYS A 535 14.72 20.68 -9.60
N THR A 536 13.81 19.78 -9.26
CA THR A 536 12.54 20.13 -8.61
C THR A 536 12.72 20.79 -7.24
N LEU A 537 13.69 20.32 -6.43
CA LEU A 537 14.03 20.95 -5.15
C LEU A 537 14.62 22.36 -5.34
N LYS A 538 15.47 22.54 -6.35
CA LYS A 538 16.00 23.88 -6.71
C LYS A 538 14.90 24.82 -7.18
N ASP A 539 13.97 24.34 -8.02
CA ASP A 539 12.82 25.11 -8.47
C ASP A 539 11.95 25.57 -7.26
N LEU A 540 11.74 24.68 -6.28
CA LEU A 540 10.99 24.98 -5.04
C LEU A 540 11.72 26.01 -4.16
N ARG A 541 13.05 25.93 -4.05
CA ARG A 541 13.90 26.93 -3.39
C ARG A 541 13.77 28.29 -4.07
N ASP A 542 13.86 28.31 -5.40
CA ASP A 542 13.86 29.54 -6.21
C ASP A 542 12.53 30.30 -6.16
N LEU A 543 11.45 29.64 -5.67
CA LEU A 543 10.19 30.28 -5.30
C LEU A 543 10.28 31.08 -3.98
N GLY A 544 11.44 31.17 -3.32
CA GLY A 544 11.64 31.87 -2.05
C GLY A 544 11.30 31.01 -0.83
N ASN A 545 11.53 29.69 -0.90
CA ASN A 545 11.37 28.75 0.20
C ASN A 545 12.73 28.32 0.77
N THR A 546 12.75 28.02 2.06
CA THR A 546 13.89 27.37 2.71
C THR A 546 13.67 25.87 2.71
N LEU A 547 14.64 25.08 2.21
CA LEU A 547 14.59 23.64 2.19
C LEU A 547 15.68 23.08 3.11
N ILE A 548 15.28 22.26 4.08
CA ILE A 548 16.19 21.46 4.91
C ILE A 548 15.99 20.01 4.49
N VAL A 549 17.04 19.38 4.00
CA VAL A 549 17.01 17.99 3.51
C VAL A 549 17.97 17.14 4.33
N VAL A 550 17.48 16.13 5.01
CA VAL A 550 18.33 15.10 5.65
C VAL A 550 18.73 14.13 4.56
N GLU A 551 20.01 14.02 4.23
CA GLU A 551 20.47 13.22 3.09
C GLU A 551 21.85 12.62 3.26
N HIS A 552 22.07 11.51 2.49
CA HIS A 552 23.32 10.77 2.44
C HIS A 552 23.86 10.62 1.00
N ASP A 553 23.04 10.96 0.00
CA ASP A 553 23.38 10.88 -1.41
C ASP A 553 24.41 11.96 -1.80
N GLU A 554 25.48 11.54 -2.46
CA GLU A 554 26.58 12.44 -2.85
C GLU A 554 26.13 13.57 -3.78
N ASP A 555 25.30 13.25 -4.79
CA ASP A 555 24.83 14.24 -5.78
C ASP A 555 23.95 15.30 -5.10
N THR A 556 23.13 14.90 -4.14
CA THR A 556 22.28 15.81 -3.36
C THR A 556 23.12 16.72 -2.46
N ILE A 557 24.13 16.17 -1.78
CA ILE A 557 25.04 16.95 -0.93
C ILE A 557 25.82 17.97 -1.77
N ARG A 558 26.35 17.55 -2.94
CA ARG A 558 27.06 18.46 -3.87
C ARG A 558 26.18 19.55 -4.48
N ALA A 559 24.88 19.30 -4.59
CA ALA A 559 23.91 20.27 -5.14
C ALA A 559 23.41 21.29 -4.10
N ALA A 560 23.75 21.12 -2.82
CA ALA A 560 23.33 21.99 -1.72
C ALA A 560 24.02 23.38 -1.76
N ASP A 561 23.27 24.40 -1.35
CA ASP A 561 23.82 25.73 -1.12
C ASP A 561 24.59 25.83 0.22
N PHE A 562 24.15 25.01 1.21
CA PHE A 562 24.73 24.95 2.55
C PHE A 562 24.61 23.53 3.09
N VAL A 563 25.65 23.05 3.75
CA VAL A 563 25.72 21.68 4.32
C VAL A 563 25.97 21.78 5.81
N VAL A 564 25.26 20.98 6.60
CA VAL A 564 25.46 20.80 8.04
C VAL A 564 25.84 19.34 8.29
N ASP A 565 27.08 19.08 8.66
CA ASP A 565 27.57 17.75 9.00
C ASP A 565 27.46 17.50 10.50
N ILE A 566 26.66 16.52 10.90
CA ILE A 566 26.38 16.16 12.30
C ILE A 566 27.04 14.85 12.66
N GLY A 567 27.84 14.89 13.72
CA GLY A 567 28.65 13.74 14.12
C GLY A 567 29.32 13.95 15.48
N PRO A 568 30.58 13.50 15.62
CA PRO A 568 31.42 12.78 14.64
C PRO A 568 31.06 11.30 14.46
N ALA A 569 30.28 10.73 15.39
CA ALA A 569 29.88 9.32 15.41
C ALA A 569 28.37 9.18 15.72
N ALA A 570 27.92 7.97 16.02
CA ALA A 570 26.51 7.67 16.32
C ALA A 570 26.19 7.71 17.82
N GLY A 571 24.92 7.89 18.19
CA GLY A 571 24.41 7.80 19.55
C GLY A 571 25.06 8.82 20.51
N VAL A 572 25.57 8.36 21.66
CA VAL A 572 26.21 9.22 22.67
C VAL A 572 27.51 9.88 22.19
N HIS A 573 28.15 9.33 21.18
CA HIS A 573 29.37 9.86 20.56
C HIS A 573 29.07 10.84 19.41
N GLY A 574 27.77 11.01 19.05
CA GLY A 574 27.28 11.97 18.07
C GLY A 574 26.74 13.24 18.71
N GLY A 575 25.86 13.93 18.01
CA GLY A 575 25.10 15.06 18.52
C GLY A 575 25.85 16.39 18.51
N GLU A 576 26.95 16.53 17.75
CA GLU A 576 27.71 17.77 17.58
C GLU A 576 27.66 18.23 16.11
N VAL A 577 27.68 19.54 15.87
CA VAL A 577 27.93 20.05 14.53
C VAL A 577 29.44 19.97 14.29
N VAL A 578 29.86 19.08 13.40
CA VAL A 578 31.26 18.86 13.04
C VAL A 578 31.76 19.97 12.11
N CYS A 579 30.93 20.31 11.13
CA CYS A 579 31.18 21.38 10.16
C CYS A 579 29.83 21.90 9.62
N ALA A 580 29.78 23.22 9.35
CA ALA A 580 28.64 23.84 8.68
C ALA A 580 29.17 24.89 7.71
N GLY A 581 28.72 24.85 6.44
CA GLY A 581 29.19 25.78 5.41
C GLY A 581 28.90 25.28 4.01
N THR A 582 29.66 25.75 3.06
CA THR A 582 29.61 25.26 1.66
C THR A 582 30.18 23.84 1.53
N VAL A 583 29.88 23.17 0.42
CA VAL A 583 30.42 21.82 0.15
C VAL A 583 31.94 21.78 0.22
N ASP A 584 32.61 22.83 -0.30
CA ASP A 584 34.09 22.92 -0.30
C ASP A 584 34.65 23.03 1.12
N GLU A 585 33.99 23.80 2.00
CA GLU A 585 34.37 23.92 3.42
C GLU A 585 34.23 22.59 4.15
N VAL A 586 33.15 21.84 3.88
CA VAL A 586 32.93 20.47 4.43
C VAL A 586 33.99 19.51 3.90
N CYS A 587 34.33 19.58 2.60
CA CYS A 587 35.40 18.77 2.01
C CYS A 587 36.78 19.09 2.62
N ALA A 588 37.02 20.32 3.01
CA ALA A 588 38.28 20.74 3.66
C ALA A 588 38.37 20.31 5.13
N CYS A 589 37.23 20.08 5.80
CA CYS A 589 37.18 19.69 7.20
C CYS A 589 37.72 18.29 7.45
N GLU A 590 38.82 18.15 8.20
CA GLU A 590 39.45 16.85 8.52
C GLU A 590 38.58 16.00 9.45
N ARG A 591 37.84 16.63 10.37
CA ARG A 591 36.96 15.92 11.32
C ARG A 591 35.70 15.38 10.66
N SER A 592 35.30 15.90 9.49
CA SER A 592 34.09 15.50 8.78
C SER A 592 34.31 14.17 8.07
N VAL A 593 33.59 13.14 8.51
CA VAL A 593 33.59 11.83 7.83
C VAL A 593 32.98 11.96 6.43
N THR A 594 31.90 12.71 6.30
CA THR A 594 31.27 13.06 5.02
C THR A 594 32.28 13.75 4.09
N GLY A 595 32.98 14.77 4.59
CA GLY A 595 34.00 15.52 3.84
C GLY A 595 35.17 14.63 3.38
N GLN A 596 35.56 13.61 4.15
CA GLN A 596 36.60 12.66 3.77
C GLN A 596 36.19 11.81 2.54
N TYR A 597 34.92 11.41 2.42
CA TYR A 597 34.41 10.68 1.25
C TYR A 597 34.20 11.63 0.06
N LEU A 598 33.57 12.80 0.25
CA LEU A 598 33.35 13.78 -0.82
C LEU A 598 34.63 14.29 -1.47
N SER A 599 35.70 14.44 -0.68
CA SER A 599 37.02 14.89 -1.16
C SER A 599 37.87 13.76 -1.77
N GLY A 600 37.41 12.52 -1.73
CA GLY A 600 38.17 11.34 -2.20
C GLY A 600 39.30 10.90 -1.27
N ARG A 601 39.45 11.52 -0.06
CA ARG A 601 40.44 11.05 0.95
C ARG A 601 40.11 9.64 1.46
N LYS A 602 38.82 9.28 1.51
CA LYS A 602 38.33 7.93 1.72
C LYS A 602 37.50 7.53 0.52
N VAL A 603 37.73 6.32 0.02
CA VAL A 603 37.02 5.77 -1.14
C VAL A 603 36.65 4.32 -0.86
N ILE A 604 35.47 3.90 -1.30
CA ILE A 604 35.07 2.50 -1.34
C ILE A 604 35.79 1.87 -2.55
N PRO A 605 36.71 0.90 -2.34
CA PRO A 605 37.52 0.38 -3.42
C PRO A 605 36.71 -0.47 -4.40
N VAL A 606 37.07 -0.42 -5.68
CA VAL A 606 36.60 -1.39 -6.68
C VAL A 606 37.38 -2.69 -6.46
N PRO A 607 36.70 -3.87 -6.40
CA PRO A 607 37.38 -5.15 -6.28
C PRO A 607 38.36 -5.40 -7.44
N LYS A 608 39.57 -5.81 -7.13
CA LYS A 608 40.59 -6.12 -8.16
C LYS A 608 40.23 -7.36 -8.97
N GLU A 609 39.59 -8.34 -8.32
CA GLU A 609 39.13 -9.59 -8.91
C GLU A 609 37.70 -9.85 -8.54
N ARG A 610 36.91 -10.35 -9.50
CA ARG A 610 35.50 -10.74 -9.30
C ARG A 610 35.42 -12.24 -9.07
N ARG A 611 34.45 -12.68 -8.26
CA ARG A 611 34.19 -14.11 -8.06
C ARG A 611 33.73 -14.74 -9.37
N PRO A 612 34.23 -15.95 -9.71
CA PRO A 612 33.84 -16.63 -10.95
C PRO A 612 32.40 -17.17 -10.85
N THR A 613 31.68 -17.08 -11.95
CA THR A 613 30.28 -17.54 -12.09
C THR A 613 30.15 -19.04 -12.39
N GLY A 614 31.14 -19.85 -12.00
CA GLY A 614 31.25 -21.26 -12.40
C GLY A 614 30.38 -22.28 -11.63
N LYS A 615 29.67 -21.88 -10.59
CA LYS A 615 28.85 -22.79 -9.75
C LYS A 615 27.42 -23.08 -10.30
N GLY A 616 27.13 -22.67 -11.54
CA GLY A 616 25.80 -22.80 -12.15
C GLY A 616 24.90 -21.59 -11.91
N PHE A 617 23.66 -21.68 -12.40
CA PHE A 617 22.70 -20.59 -12.39
C PHE A 617 21.35 -21.02 -11.80
N ILE A 618 20.65 -20.07 -11.21
CA ILE A 618 19.21 -20.13 -10.95
C ILE A 618 18.55 -19.36 -12.10
N THR A 619 17.71 -20.02 -12.90
CA THR A 619 17.09 -19.37 -14.05
C THR A 619 15.58 -19.28 -13.87
N VAL A 620 15.07 -18.06 -13.99
CA VAL A 620 13.65 -17.75 -14.07
C VAL A 620 13.27 -17.73 -15.55
N HIS A 621 12.27 -18.53 -15.95
CA HIS A 621 11.80 -18.64 -17.32
C HIS A 621 10.49 -17.92 -17.51
N ASP A 622 10.32 -17.22 -18.63
CA ASP A 622 9.09 -16.56 -19.07
C ASP A 622 8.41 -15.73 -17.97
N ALA A 623 9.17 -14.86 -17.33
CA ALA A 623 8.68 -14.00 -16.25
C ALA A 623 7.67 -12.97 -16.78
N ARG A 624 6.41 -13.01 -16.30
CA ARG A 624 5.28 -12.18 -16.77
C ARG A 624 4.53 -11.44 -15.67
N GLU A 625 5.07 -11.41 -14.45
CA GLU A 625 4.41 -10.72 -13.35
C GLU A 625 4.47 -9.20 -13.53
N ASN A 626 3.36 -8.51 -13.29
CA ASN A 626 3.19 -7.06 -13.42
C ASN A 626 3.61 -6.56 -14.82
N ASN A 627 4.69 -5.76 -14.92
CA ASN A 627 5.17 -5.19 -16.16
C ASN A 627 6.23 -6.04 -16.89
N LEU A 628 6.60 -7.21 -16.39
CA LEU A 628 7.58 -8.10 -17.03
C LEU A 628 7.03 -8.69 -18.33
N ARG A 629 7.86 -8.66 -19.38
CA ARG A 629 7.45 -8.98 -20.77
C ARG A 629 7.85 -10.39 -21.24
N GLY A 630 7.77 -11.40 -20.35
CA GLY A 630 8.14 -12.77 -20.71
C GLY A 630 9.66 -12.92 -20.87
N ILE A 631 10.41 -12.48 -19.87
CA ILE A 631 11.89 -12.50 -19.89
C ILE A 631 12.43 -13.76 -19.21
N ASP A 632 13.56 -14.25 -19.75
CA ASP A 632 14.40 -15.28 -19.13
C ASP A 632 15.58 -14.62 -18.44
N VAL A 633 15.78 -14.92 -17.15
CA VAL A 633 16.84 -14.30 -16.34
C VAL A 633 17.59 -15.34 -15.54
N SER A 634 18.93 -15.35 -15.68
CA SER A 634 19.82 -16.29 -14.98
C SER A 634 20.65 -15.59 -13.90
N PHE A 635 20.54 -16.06 -12.67
CA PHE A 635 21.26 -15.58 -11.49
C PHE A 635 22.44 -16.55 -11.20
N PRO A 636 23.71 -16.14 -11.27
CA PRO A 636 24.81 -17.00 -10.96
C PRO A 636 24.89 -17.34 -9.47
N LYS A 637 25.18 -18.61 -9.16
CA LYS A 637 25.28 -19.11 -7.78
C LYS A 637 26.63 -18.78 -7.13
N GLY A 638 26.60 -18.51 -5.83
CA GLY A 638 27.81 -18.33 -5.00
C GLY A 638 28.53 -17.01 -5.21
N VAL A 639 27.88 -16.03 -5.78
CA VAL A 639 28.40 -14.67 -6.04
C VAL A 639 27.42 -13.61 -5.57
N VAL A 640 27.86 -12.34 -5.59
CA VAL A 640 27.01 -11.17 -5.35
C VAL A 640 26.45 -10.68 -6.67
N THR A 641 25.15 -10.83 -6.89
CA THR A 641 24.43 -10.33 -8.07
C THR A 641 23.62 -9.09 -7.71
N CYS A 642 23.83 -8.00 -8.42
CA CYS A 642 23.05 -6.78 -8.27
C CYS A 642 21.99 -6.67 -9.38
N VAL A 643 20.72 -6.52 -9.01
CA VAL A 643 19.61 -6.25 -9.91
C VAL A 643 19.36 -4.75 -9.92
N THR A 644 19.65 -4.12 -11.06
CA THR A 644 19.64 -2.67 -11.25
C THR A 644 18.58 -2.23 -12.27
N GLY A 645 18.47 -0.94 -12.51
CA GLY A 645 17.59 -0.34 -13.50
C GLY A 645 16.76 0.80 -12.92
N VAL A 646 16.12 1.56 -13.81
CA VAL A 646 15.31 2.72 -13.43
C VAL A 646 14.14 2.34 -12.51
N SER A 647 13.58 3.33 -11.80
CA SER A 647 12.42 3.12 -10.93
C SER A 647 11.23 2.58 -11.75
N GLY A 648 10.56 1.52 -11.22
CA GLY A 648 9.44 0.87 -11.91
C GLY A 648 9.82 -0.06 -13.08
N SER A 649 11.10 -0.40 -13.30
CA SER A 649 11.55 -1.30 -14.40
C SER A 649 11.18 -2.78 -14.21
N GLY A 650 10.69 -3.19 -13.03
CA GLY A 650 10.26 -4.57 -12.75
C GLY A 650 11.19 -5.36 -11.84
N LYS A 651 12.19 -4.74 -11.20
CA LYS A 651 13.16 -5.39 -10.29
C LYS A 651 12.49 -6.19 -9.18
N SER A 652 11.61 -5.56 -8.42
CA SER A 652 10.89 -6.22 -7.30
C SER A 652 9.92 -7.30 -7.79
N SER A 653 9.33 -7.14 -8.98
CA SER A 653 8.48 -8.18 -9.60
C SER A 653 9.29 -9.43 -9.93
N LEU A 654 10.51 -9.27 -10.47
CA LEU A 654 11.38 -10.39 -10.80
C LEU A 654 11.94 -11.07 -9.54
N VAL A 655 12.47 -10.27 -8.60
CA VAL A 655 13.22 -10.81 -7.45
C VAL A 655 12.29 -11.20 -6.30
N ASN A 656 11.37 -10.29 -5.87
CA ASN A 656 10.54 -10.54 -4.69
C ASN A 656 9.31 -11.39 -5.03
N GLU A 657 8.59 -11.07 -6.14
CA GLU A 657 7.34 -11.77 -6.47
C GLU A 657 7.58 -13.14 -7.12
N ILE A 658 8.60 -13.27 -7.97
CA ILE A 658 8.87 -14.55 -8.67
C ILE A 658 9.97 -15.33 -7.96
N LEU A 659 11.22 -14.85 -7.99
CA LEU A 659 12.38 -15.62 -7.50
C LEU A 659 12.24 -16.00 -6.03
N TYR A 660 12.02 -15.02 -5.14
CA TYR A 660 11.89 -15.25 -3.70
C TYR A 660 10.73 -16.19 -3.38
N LYS A 661 9.51 -15.86 -3.87
CA LYS A 661 8.32 -16.63 -3.53
C LYS A 661 8.40 -18.07 -4.05
N THR A 662 8.99 -18.31 -5.23
CA THR A 662 9.19 -19.67 -5.75
C THR A 662 10.16 -20.48 -4.87
N ILE A 663 11.33 -19.92 -4.54
CA ILE A 663 12.29 -20.61 -3.70
C ILE A 663 11.72 -20.81 -2.27
N ALA A 664 10.99 -19.83 -1.73
CA ALA A 664 10.36 -19.94 -0.43
C ALA A 664 9.28 -21.04 -0.38
N LEU A 665 8.49 -21.17 -1.44
CA LEU A 665 7.49 -22.24 -1.58
C LEU A 665 8.18 -23.60 -1.60
N GLU A 666 9.20 -23.80 -2.45
CA GLU A 666 9.85 -25.10 -2.66
C GLU A 666 10.78 -25.52 -1.49
N LYS A 667 11.58 -24.59 -0.97
CA LYS A 667 12.64 -24.89 0.02
C LYS A 667 12.22 -24.59 1.45
N ASN A 668 11.54 -23.47 1.69
CA ASN A 668 11.10 -23.08 3.03
C ASN A 668 9.69 -23.61 3.38
N ARG A 669 8.97 -24.23 2.43
CA ARG A 669 7.57 -24.65 2.57
C ARG A 669 6.64 -23.50 2.99
N ALA A 670 6.93 -22.30 2.51
CA ALA A 670 6.14 -21.12 2.84
C ALA A 670 4.81 -21.14 2.10
N LYS A 671 3.75 -20.67 2.73
CA LYS A 671 2.42 -20.47 2.11
C LYS A 671 2.43 -19.19 1.28
N THR A 672 3.12 -19.19 0.14
CA THR A 672 3.22 -18.03 -0.75
C THR A 672 2.84 -18.42 -2.16
N LYS A 673 2.19 -17.49 -2.87
CA LYS A 673 1.87 -17.67 -4.29
C LYS A 673 2.93 -16.96 -5.13
N PRO A 674 3.75 -17.69 -5.90
CA PRO A 674 4.71 -17.07 -6.82
C PRO A 674 4.02 -16.27 -7.91
N GLY A 675 4.69 -15.22 -8.39
CA GLY A 675 4.25 -14.44 -9.54
C GLY A 675 4.26 -15.27 -10.83
N LYS A 676 3.58 -14.76 -11.86
CA LYS A 676 3.43 -15.45 -13.16
C LYS A 676 4.76 -15.63 -13.86
N CYS A 677 5.17 -16.89 -14.06
CA CYS A 677 6.36 -17.27 -14.82
C CYS A 677 6.21 -18.69 -15.40
N GLY A 678 7.09 -19.05 -16.32
CA GLY A 678 7.17 -20.40 -16.89
C GLY A 678 7.82 -21.43 -15.96
N GLY A 679 8.44 -20.98 -14.86
CA GLY A 679 9.09 -21.81 -13.84
C GLY A 679 10.47 -21.27 -13.46
N VAL A 680 11.06 -21.86 -12.41
CA VAL A 680 12.41 -21.54 -11.94
C VAL A 680 13.20 -22.85 -11.88
N THR A 681 14.39 -22.86 -12.48
CA THR A 681 15.29 -24.02 -12.52
C THR A 681 16.60 -23.77 -11.80
N GLY A 682 17.35 -24.83 -11.46
CA GLY A 682 18.64 -24.72 -10.79
C GLY A 682 18.54 -24.54 -9.28
N LEU A 683 17.49 -25.08 -8.65
CA LEU A 683 17.24 -24.98 -7.21
C LEU A 683 17.75 -26.19 -6.41
N GLU A 684 18.32 -27.21 -7.06
CA GLU A 684 18.64 -28.51 -6.46
C GLU A 684 19.60 -28.39 -5.26
N ASP A 685 20.65 -27.55 -5.39
CA ASP A 685 21.70 -27.35 -4.40
C ASP A 685 21.38 -26.30 -3.34
N ILE A 686 20.15 -25.74 -3.35
CA ILE A 686 19.75 -24.67 -2.44
C ILE A 686 18.99 -25.25 -1.26
N ASP A 687 19.40 -24.89 -0.05
CA ASP A 687 18.77 -25.30 1.21
C ASP A 687 17.55 -24.43 1.54
N LYS A 688 17.70 -23.12 1.45
CA LYS A 688 16.69 -22.13 1.84
C LYS A 688 16.91 -20.78 1.19
N VAL A 689 15.89 -19.93 1.23
CA VAL A 689 15.99 -18.52 0.88
C VAL A 689 15.68 -17.65 2.10
N ILE A 690 16.38 -16.53 2.22
CA ILE A 690 16.19 -15.53 3.28
C ILE A 690 16.01 -14.18 2.61
N ASN A 691 14.86 -13.56 2.86
CA ASN A 691 14.58 -12.20 2.40
C ASN A 691 14.85 -11.19 3.52
N ILE A 692 15.67 -10.19 3.22
CA ILE A 692 16.06 -9.11 4.12
C ILE A 692 15.52 -7.80 3.53
N ASP A 693 14.30 -7.48 3.87
CA ASP A 693 13.58 -6.28 3.45
C ASP A 693 13.47 -5.24 4.57
N GLN A 694 12.92 -4.07 4.26
CA GLN A 694 12.72 -2.96 5.19
C GLN A 694 11.50 -3.12 6.10
N SER A 695 10.77 -4.25 6.05
CA SER A 695 9.62 -4.48 6.91
C SER A 695 10.03 -4.52 8.39
N PRO A 696 9.18 -4.04 9.31
CA PRO A 696 9.49 -4.06 10.74
C PRO A 696 9.80 -5.47 11.26
N ILE A 697 10.72 -5.60 12.23
CA ILE A 697 11.06 -6.86 12.90
C ILE A 697 9.92 -7.41 13.78
N GLY A 698 8.81 -6.73 13.84
CA GLY A 698 7.57 -7.12 14.53
C GLY A 698 6.55 -6.00 14.53
N ARG A 699 5.28 -6.36 14.70
CA ARG A 699 4.13 -5.42 14.61
C ARG A 699 3.71 -4.82 15.96
N THR A 700 4.31 -5.27 17.06
CA THR A 700 3.92 -4.86 18.43
C THR A 700 5.09 -4.19 19.16
N PRO A 701 4.81 -3.32 20.14
CA PRO A 701 5.86 -2.71 20.98
C PRO A 701 6.72 -3.70 21.76
N ARG A 702 6.31 -4.98 21.86
CA ARG A 702 7.07 -6.06 22.53
C ARG A 702 8.22 -6.58 21.68
N SER A 703 8.11 -6.48 20.37
CA SER A 703 9.21 -6.86 19.48
C SER A 703 10.32 -5.83 19.58
N ASN A 704 11.55 -6.29 19.75
CA ASN A 704 12.74 -5.46 19.87
C ASN A 704 13.98 -6.20 19.35
N PRO A 705 15.14 -5.54 19.17
CA PRO A 705 16.36 -6.16 18.69
C PRO A 705 16.80 -7.40 19.49
N ALA A 706 16.70 -7.33 20.84
CA ALA A 706 17.08 -8.47 21.68
C ALA A 706 16.19 -9.70 21.49
N THR A 707 14.87 -9.51 21.30
CA THR A 707 13.95 -10.63 21.05
C THR A 707 14.14 -11.24 19.68
N TYR A 708 14.33 -10.40 18.66
CA TYR A 708 14.46 -10.85 17.28
C TYR A 708 15.75 -11.64 17.03
N THR A 709 16.87 -11.19 17.58
CA THR A 709 18.18 -11.90 17.48
C THR A 709 18.27 -13.12 18.39
N GLY A 710 17.26 -13.36 19.24
CA GLY A 710 17.31 -14.42 20.26
C GLY A 710 18.27 -14.13 21.43
N LEU A 711 18.84 -12.92 21.50
CA LEU A 711 19.69 -12.47 22.59
C LEU A 711 18.94 -12.45 23.92
N PHE A 712 17.66 -12.09 23.87
CA PHE A 712 16.80 -12.00 25.06
C PHE A 712 16.59 -13.34 25.77
N ASN A 713 16.61 -14.47 25.06
CA ASN A 713 16.53 -15.79 25.67
C ASN A 713 17.76 -16.06 26.56
N ASP A 714 18.95 -15.76 26.02
CA ASP A 714 20.20 -15.94 26.75
C ASP A 714 20.30 -15.00 27.97
N ILE A 715 19.77 -13.74 27.85
CA ILE A 715 19.68 -12.80 28.98
C ILE A 715 18.75 -13.34 30.06
N ARG A 716 17.57 -13.88 29.71
CA ARG A 716 16.63 -14.45 30.67
C ARG A 716 17.19 -15.65 31.43
N GLU A 717 17.91 -16.53 30.72
CA GLU A 717 18.63 -17.66 31.34
C GLU A 717 19.69 -17.18 32.31
N LEU A 718 20.45 -16.14 31.94
CA LEU A 718 21.46 -15.53 32.81
C LEU A 718 20.82 -14.98 34.10
N PHE A 719 19.73 -14.21 33.99
CA PHE A 719 19.04 -13.68 35.15
C PHE A 719 18.45 -14.78 36.05
N ALA A 720 17.91 -15.85 35.46
CA ALA A 720 17.42 -17.01 36.20
C ALA A 720 18.55 -17.78 36.93
N SER A 721 19.80 -17.67 36.46
CA SER A 721 20.95 -18.29 37.09
C SER A 721 21.54 -17.53 38.26
N THR A 722 21.12 -16.28 38.52
CA THR A 722 21.59 -15.45 39.63
C THR A 722 21.16 -16.05 40.99
N GLU A 723 21.92 -15.76 42.03
CA GLU A 723 21.64 -16.24 43.40
C GLU A 723 20.26 -15.74 43.89
N ASP A 724 19.95 -14.47 43.70
CA ASP A 724 18.64 -13.87 44.07
C ASP A 724 17.46 -14.57 43.39
N ALA A 725 17.60 -14.88 42.07
CA ALA A 725 16.55 -15.57 41.34
C ALA A 725 16.35 -17.01 41.84
N LYS A 726 17.44 -17.73 42.11
CA LYS A 726 17.43 -19.10 42.65
C LYS A 726 16.81 -19.15 44.03
N LEU A 727 17.15 -18.23 44.93
CA LEU A 727 16.58 -18.12 46.29
C LEU A 727 15.05 -17.89 46.27
N ARG A 728 14.58 -17.14 45.26
CA ARG A 728 13.15 -16.84 45.08
C ARG A 728 12.42 -17.88 44.23
N GLY A 729 13.10 -18.90 43.71
CA GLY A 729 12.54 -19.91 42.80
C GLY A 729 12.14 -19.36 41.42
N TYR A 730 12.75 -18.27 40.98
CA TYR A 730 12.43 -17.64 39.70
C TYR A 730 13.10 -18.36 38.52
N GLN A 731 12.29 -18.80 37.58
CA GLN A 731 12.72 -19.41 36.31
C GLN A 731 12.85 -18.34 35.21
N SER A 732 13.42 -18.70 34.07
CA SER A 732 13.60 -17.82 32.93
C SER A 732 12.30 -17.21 32.39
N SER A 733 11.15 -17.88 32.59
CA SER A 733 9.80 -17.37 32.29
C SER A 733 9.44 -16.13 33.11
N ARG A 734 9.92 -15.99 34.36
CA ARG A 734 9.70 -14.81 35.23
C ARG A 734 10.27 -13.54 34.58
N PHE A 735 11.37 -13.65 33.86
CA PHE A 735 12.05 -12.54 33.21
C PHE A 735 11.53 -12.26 31.80
N SER A 736 10.39 -12.86 31.39
CA SER A 736 9.71 -12.58 30.14
C SER A 736 8.59 -11.57 30.32
N PHE A 737 8.61 -10.48 29.55
CA PHE A 737 7.50 -9.51 29.50
C PHE A 737 6.29 -10.02 28.67
N ASN A 738 6.40 -11.18 28.01
CA ASN A 738 5.30 -11.79 27.23
C ASN A 738 4.43 -12.72 28.11
N VAL A 739 4.95 -13.24 29.20
CA VAL A 739 4.32 -14.27 30.03
C VAL A 739 3.86 -13.65 31.36
N LYS A 740 2.71 -14.10 31.87
CA LYS A 740 2.24 -13.72 33.21
C LYS A 740 3.23 -14.14 34.32
N GLY A 741 3.30 -13.36 35.37
CA GLY A 741 4.12 -13.62 36.56
C GLY A 741 5.19 -12.58 36.79
N GLY A 742 5.99 -12.19 35.80
CA GLY A 742 7.06 -11.20 35.95
C GLY A 742 6.78 -9.85 35.29
N ARG A 743 5.83 -9.81 34.37
CA ARG A 743 5.49 -8.59 33.62
C ARG A 743 4.56 -7.66 34.43
N CYS A 744 4.53 -6.40 34.05
CA CYS A 744 3.49 -5.47 34.50
C CYS A 744 2.13 -5.88 33.90
N GLU A 745 1.15 -6.19 34.74
CA GLU A 745 -0.17 -6.65 34.29
C GLU A 745 -1.05 -5.49 33.74
N ALA A 746 -0.80 -4.24 34.16
CA ALA A 746 -1.54 -3.07 33.66
C ALA A 746 -1.30 -2.84 32.14
N CYS A 747 -0.05 -2.89 31.70
CA CYS A 747 0.29 -2.79 30.27
C CYS A 747 0.55 -4.16 29.61
N LYS A 748 0.38 -5.26 30.36
CA LYS A 748 0.63 -6.64 29.90
C LYS A 748 2.05 -6.83 29.30
N GLY A 749 3.03 -6.03 29.74
CA GLY A 749 4.42 -6.09 29.30
C GLY A 749 4.76 -5.18 28.11
N ASP A 750 3.83 -4.40 27.59
CA ASP A 750 4.10 -3.46 26.49
C ASP A 750 4.98 -2.26 26.93
N GLY A 751 4.89 -1.87 28.20
CA GLY A 751 5.52 -0.66 28.74
C GLY A 751 4.78 0.63 28.39
N LEU A 752 3.91 0.55 27.39
CA LEU A 752 3.12 1.65 26.84
C LEU A 752 1.64 1.31 26.93
N GLN A 753 0.80 2.32 27.03
CA GLN A 753 -0.64 2.23 26.86
C GLN A 753 -1.03 2.90 25.56
N LYS A 754 -1.79 2.19 24.72
CA LYS A 754 -2.34 2.71 23.48
C LYS A 754 -3.64 3.44 23.81
N ILE A 755 -3.72 4.72 23.46
CA ILE A 755 -4.94 5.52 23.50
C ILE A 755 -5.47 5.61 22.08
N GLU A 756 -6.60 4.95 21.83
CA GLU A 756 -7.25 4.97 20.51
C GLU A 756 -7.98 6.30 20.30
N MET A 757 -7.61 7.01 19.25
CA MET A 757 -8.19 8.29 18.86
C MET A 757 -9.03 8.09 17.60
N HIS A 758 -10.36 8.18 17.69
CA HIS A 758 -11.27 7.87 16.58
C HIS A 758 -11.01 8.64 15.28
N PHE A 759 -10.47 9.85 15.35
CA PHE A 759 -10.22 10.73 14.19
C PHE A 759 -8.74 11.14 14.00
N LEU A 760 -7.87 10.76 14.94
CA LEU A 760 -6.45 11.08 14.95
C LEU A 760 -5.63 9.78 15.02
N PRO A 761 -4.33 9.81 14.70
CA PRO A 761 -3.46 8.66 14.94
C PRO A 761 -3.45 8.25 16.41
N ASP A 762 -3.38 6.95 16.68
CA ASP A 762 -3.30 6.41 18.04
C ASP A 762 -2.08 6.96 18.77
N VAL A 763 -2.28 7.36 20.03
CA VAL A 763 -1.20 7.89 20.88
C VAL A 763 -0.72 6.80 21.83
N TYR A 764 0.60 6.65 21.94
CA TYR A 764 1.24 5.71 22.88
C TYR A 764 1.88 6.50 24.02
N VAL A 765 1.39 6.27 25.24
CA VAL A 765 1.93 6.91 26.46
C VAL A 765 2.61 5.87 27.35
N PRO A 766 3.65 6.22 28.11
CA PRO A 766 4.24 5.32 29.11
C PRO A 766 3.19 4.82 30.11
N CYS A 767 3.24 3.55 30.46
CA CYS A 767 2.33 2.96 31.43
C CYS A 767 2.52 3.60 32.82
N ASP A 768 1.45 4.11 33.43
CA ASP A 768 1.49 4.80 34.72
C ASP A 768 2.00 3.92 35.87
N VAL A 769 1.74 2.60 35.80
CA VAL A 769 2.12 1.64 36.85
C VAL A 769 3.60 1.28 36.77
N CYS A 770 4.11 0.88 35.62
CA CYS A 770 5.51 0.47 35.45
C CYS A 770 6.41 1.57 34.92
N LYS A 771 5.88 2.73 34.54
CA LYS A 771 6.60 3.89 33.98
C LYS A 771 7.54 3.48 32.82
N GLY A 772 7.02 2.68 31.90
CA GLY A 772 7.76 2.18 30.76
C GLY A 772 8.63 0.92 31.01
N LYS A 773 8.80 0.50 32.26
CA LYS A 773 9.76 -0.57 32.62
C LYS A 773 9.33 -2.00 32.26
N ARG A 774 8.07 -2.24 31.83
CA ARG A 774 7.53 -3.52 31.34
C ARG A 774 7.34 -4.62 32.38
N TYR A 775 8.02 -4.57 33.52
CA TYR A 775 8.06 -5.59 34.56
C TYR A 775 7.39 -5.12 35.86
N ASN A 776 7.01 -6.07 36.69
CA ASN A 776 6.59 -5.79 38.06
C ASN A 776 7.81 -5.50 38.97
N ARG A 777 7.54 -4.93 40.13
CA ARG A 777 8.55 -4.47 41.08
C ARG A 777 9.50 -5.59 41.52
N GLU A 778 8.93 -6.76 41.88
CA GLU A 778 9.68 -7.91 42.38
C GLU A 778 10.68 -8.48 41.36
N THR A 779 10.33 -8.53 40.08
CA THR A 779 11.24 -8.96 39.02
C THR A 779 12.39 -7.99 38.84
N LEU A 780 12.14 -6.67 39.00
CA LEU A 780 13.15 -5.63 38.91
C LEU A 780 14.13 -5.58 40.09
N GLU A 781 13.84 -6.26 41.19
CA GLU A 781 14.76 -6.38 42.33
C GLU A 781 15.94 -7.31 42.04
N VAL A 782 15.75 -8.31 41.15
CA VAL A 782 16.84 -9.22 40.73
C VAL A 782 17.88 -8.48 39.88
N ARG A 783 19.16 -8.59 40.27
CA ARG A 783 20.25 -7.88 39.63
C ARG A 783 21.37 -8.81 39.18
N TYR A 784 21.95 -8.48 38.02
CA TYR A 784 23.19 -9.07 37.54
C TYR A 784 24.24 -7.96 37.33
N LYS A 785 25.40 -8.05 37.95
CA LYS A 785 26.43 -6.97 37.98
C LYS A 785 25.82 -5.58 38.34
N GLY A 786 24.89 -5.54 39.27
CA GLY A 786 24.23 -4.29 39.70
C GLY A 786 23.11 -3.76 38.84
N LYS A 787 22.82 -4.36 37.68
CA LYS A 787 21.77 -3.97 36.74
C LYS A 787 20.59 -4.95 36.79
N ASN A 788 19.37 -4.44 36.77
CA ASN A 788 18.16 -5.24 36.60
C ASN A 788 17.88 -5.50 35.11
N ILE A 789 16.91 -6.37 34.79
CA ILE A 789 16.63 -6.79 33.42
C ILE A 789 16.14 -5.63 32.54
N TYR A 790 15.41 -4.65 33.09
CA TYR A 790 15.00 -3.46 32.34
C TYR A 790 16.21 -2.57 32.00
N GLU A 791 17.10 -2.33 32.99
CA GLU A 791 18.33 -1.54 32.78
C GLU A 791 19.25 -2.19 31.74
N VAL A 792 19.28 -3.52 31.66
CA VAL A 792 19.99 -4.24 30.60
C VAL A 792 19.32 -4.06 29.24
N LEU A 793 18.00 -4.11 29.17
CA LEU A 793 17.28 -3.84 27.92
C LEU A 793 17.37 -2.37 27.46
N ASP A 794 17.59 -1.45 28.41
CA ASP A 794 17.78 -0.02 28.10
C ASP A 794 19.22 0.33 27.68
N MET A 795 20.17 -0.59 27.82
CA MET A 795 21.53 -0.42 27.31
C MET A 795 21.56 -0.37 25.78
N THR A 796 22.45 0.43 25.23
CA THR A 796 22.83 0.35 23.83
C THR A 796 23.56 -0.98 23.54
N VAL A 797 23.63 -1.36 22.26
CA VAL A 797 24.38 -2.55 21.83
C VAL A 797 25.86 -2.42 22.23
N GLU A 798 26.44 -1.22 22.12
CA GLU A 798 27.83 -0.92 22.51
C GLU A 798 28.06 -1.12 24.01
N GLU A 799 27.23 -0.54 24.87
CA GLU A 799 27.29 -0.73 26.34
C GLU A 799 27.08 -2.19 26.74
N ALA A 800 26.11 -2.86 26.10
CA ALA A 800 25.84 -4.27 26.38
C ALA A 800 27.02 -5.17 25.97
N ARG A 801 27.71 -4.83 24.88
CA ARG A 801 28.90 -5.53 24.41
C ARG A 801 30.04 -5.50 25.44
N GLU A 802 30.24 -4.40 26.11
CA GLU A 802 31.20 -4.27 27.20
C GLU A 802 30.72 -4.97 28.46
N PHE A 803 29.44 -4.81 28.83
CA PHE A 803 28.84 -5.40 30.03
C PHE A 803 28.90 -6.94 29.99
N PHE A 804 28.65 -7.54 28.82
CA PHE A 804 28.70 -9.01 28.62
C PHE A 804 30.01 -9.51 28.01
N ALA A 805 31.13 -8.77 28.13
CA ALA A 805 32.43 -9.13 27.53
C ALA A 805 32.91 -10.55 27.85
N ASN A 806 32.61 -11.05 29.08
CA ASN A 806 33.04 -12.38 29.56
C ASN A 806 32.04 -13.50 29.23
N LEU A 807 30.98 -13.23 28.44
CA LEU A 807 29.99 -14.24 28.09
C LEU A 807 29.97 -14.45 26.56
N PRO A 808 30.73 -15.43 26.04
CA PRO A 808 30.99 -15.59 24.60
C PRO A 808 29.72 -15.69 23.76
N LYS A 809 28.68 -16.39 24.26
CA LYS A 809 27.40 -16.57 23.56
C LYS A 809 26.63 -15.25 23.35
N LEU A 810 26.58 -14.39 24.39
CA LEU A 810 25.99 -13.07 24.30
C LEU A 810 26.87 -12.12 23.47
N ARG A 811 28.17 -12.15 23.72
CA ARG A 811 29.17 -11.31 23.05
C ARG A 811 29.14 -11.48 21.53
N SER A 812 29.12 -12.72 21.02
CA SER A 812 29.12 -13.00 19.58
C SER A 812 27.90 -12.37 18.87
N LYS A 813 26.69 -12.45 19.48
CA LYS A 813 25.49 -11.82 18.92
C LYS A 813 25.54 -10.28 18.96
N LEU A 814 26.12 -9.73 20.02
CA LEU A 814 26.30 -8.28 20.16
C LEU A 814 27.35 -7.75 19.19
N ASP A 815 28.43 -8.51 18.94
CA ASP A 815 29.45 -8.18 17.95
C ASP A 815 28.85 -8.11 16.54
N THR A 816 27.94 -9.04 16.15
CA THR A 816 27.27 -8.97 14.84
C THR A 816 26.36 -7.75 14.71
N LEU A 817 25.64 -7.36 15.78
CA LEU A 817 24.84 -6.13 15.79
C LEU A 817 25.72 -4.88 15.68
N PHE A 818 26.85 -4.86 16.34
CA PHE A 818 27.81 -3.77 16.29
C PHE A 818 28.47 -3.65 14.91
N ASP A 819 28.87 -4.78 14.30
CA ASP A 819 29.53 -4.84 12.99
C ASP A 819 28.63 -4.30 11.86
N VAL A 820 27.29 -4.51 11.94
CA VAL A 820 26.33 -3.92 10.99
C VAL A 820 26.04 -2.43 11.25
N GLY A 821 26.77 -1.78 12.19
CA GLY A 821 26.64 -0.35 12.48
C GLY A 821 25.46 0.01 13.40
N LEU A 822 24.96 -0.94 14.20
CA LEU A 822 23.84 -0.72 15.14
C LEU A 822 24.29 -0.57 16.60
N GLY A 823 25.53 -0.11 16.85
CA GLY A 823 26.08 0.09 18.20
C GLY A 823 25.23 1.01 19.07
N TYR A 824 24.56 1.99 18.47
CA TYR A 824 23.81 3.05 19.15
C TYR A 824 22.38 2.68 19.53
N ILE A 825 21.77 1.63 18.95
CA ILE A 825 20.40 1.24 19.28
C ILE A 825 20.32 0.55 20.63
N LYS A 826 19.20 0.74 21.36
CA LYS A 826 18.96 0.04 22.62
C LYS A 826 18.46 -1.38 22.38
N LEU A 827 18.89 -2.34 23.20
CA LEU A 827 18.47 -3.75 23.10
C LEU A 827 16.95 -3.94 23.16
N GLY A 828 16.29 -3.18 24.04
CA GLY A 828 14.84 -3.20 24.25
C GLY A 828 14.06 -2.17 23.43
N GLN A 829 14.68 -1.48 22.46
CA GLN A 829 14.00 -0.50 21.60
C GLN A 829 12.85 -1.14 20.85
N SER A 830 11.66 -0.54 20.90
CA SER A 830 10.48 -1.08 20.22
C SER A 830 10.71 -1.14 18.70
N SER A 831 10.25 -2.22 18.07
CA SER A 831 10.27 -2.37 16.60
C SER A 831 9.54 -1.25 15.85
N THR A 832 8.55 -0.62 16.51
CA THR A 832 7.76 0.47 15.93
C THR A 832 8.52 1.81 15.86
N THR A 833 9.64 1.93 16.62
CA THR A 833 10.49 3.13 16.62
C THR A 833 11.76 2.98 15.78
N LEU A 834 12.05 1.77 15.29
CA LEU A 834 13.15 1.54 14.37
C LEU A 834 12.82 2.07 12.97
N SER A 835 13.80 2.65 12.29
CA SER A 835 13.72 2.94 10.86
C SER A 835 13.72 1.64 10.04
N GLY A 836 13.26 1.70 8.77
CA GLY A 836 13.30 0.55 7.87
C GLY A 836 14.71 -0.02 7.70
N GLY A 837 15.72 0.84 7.53
CA GLY A 837 17.11 0.43 7.41
C GLY A 837 17.70 -0.18 8.71
N GLU A 838 17.30 0.32 9.89
CA GLU A 838 17.68 -0.30 11.18
C GLU A 838 17.07 -1.69 11.34
N ALA A 839 15.77 -1.85 11.02
CA ALA A 839 15.08 -3.14 11.04
C ALA A 839 15.76 -4.16 10.11
N GLN A 840 16.11 -3.74 8.90
CA GLN A 840 16.82 -4.55 7.92
C GLN A 840 18.20 -4.99 8.43
N ARG A 841 18.97 -4.09 9.03
CA ARG A 841 20.28 -4.41 9.63
C ARG A 841 20.17 -5.36 10.83
N VAL A 842 19.13 -5.27 11.65
CA VAL A 842 18.85 -6.25 12.72
C VAL A 842 18.59 -7.65 12.12
N LYS A 843 17.82 -7.74 11.02
CA LYS A 843 17.62 -9.01 10.29
C LYS A 843 18.94 -9.59 9.78
N LEU A 844 19.75 -8.74 9.14
CA LEU A 844 21.05 -9.11 8.61
C LEU A 844 22.00 -9.63 9.72
N ALA A 845 22.09 -8.90 10.85
CA ALA A 845 22.90 -9.32 12.01
C ALA A 845 22.44 -10.67 12.55
N THR A 846 21.13 -10.93 12.57
CA THR A 846 20.58 -12.21 13.02
C THR A 846 21.06 -13.37 12.15
N GLU A 847 21.05 -13.18 10.84
CA GLU A 847 21.51 -14.23 9.90
C GLU A 847 23.02 -14.45 9.97
N LEU A 848 23.79 -13.37 10.11
CA LEU A 848 25.25 -13.45 10.30
C LEU A 848 25.66 -14.18 11.59
N SER A 849 24.83 -14.13 12.63
CA SER A 849 25.09 -14.84 13.90
C SER A 849 24.87 -16.37 13.81
N LYS A 850 24.23 -16.85 12.73
CA LYS A 850 23.97 -18.27 12.48
C LYS A 850 25.13 -18.90 11.70
N ARG A 851 25.30 -20.22 11.86
CA ARG A 851 26.28 -20.97 11.08
C ARG A 851 25.81 -21.04 9.62
N SER A 852 26.67 -20.61 8.69
CA SER A 852 26.38 -20.69 7.24
C SER A 852 26.48 -22.14 6.75
N THR A 853 25.55 -22.54 5.86
CA THR A 853 25.60 -23.83 5.14
C THR A 853 26.34 -23.73 3.82
N GLY A 854 26.51 -22.49 3.28
CA GLY A 854 27.12 -22.26 1.96
C GLY A 854 26.18 -22.49 0.78
N SER A 855 24.89 -22.83 1.06
CA SER A 855 23.87 -23.14 0.04
C SER A 855 22.61 -22.28 0.22
N THR A 856 22.70 -21.16 0.93
CA THR A 856 21.58 -20.24 1.18
C THR A 856 21.55 -19.16 0.12
N VAL A 857 20.32 -18.82 -0.36
CA VAL A 857 20.07 -17.63 -1.18
C VAL A 857 19.64 -16.48 -0.26
N TYR A 858 20.41 -15.41 -0.25
CA TYR A 858 20.06 -14.16 0.43
C TYR A 858 19.51 -13.15 -0.59
N ILE A 859 18.35 -12.60 -0.32
CA ILE A 859 17.77 -11.53 -1.12
C ILE A 859 17.73 -10.27 -0.24
N LEU A 860 18.39 -9.20 -0.70
CA LEU A 860 18.41 -7.91 -0.03
C LEU A 860 17.72 -6.86 -0.91
N ASP A 861 16.75 -6.17 -0.34
CA ASP A 861 15.98 -5.14 -1.05
C ASP A 861 16.41 -3.75 -0.54
N GLU A 862 17.12 -2.99 -1.40
CA GLU A 862 17.66 -1.66 -1.13
C GLU A 862 18.37 -1.53 0.23
N PRO A 863 19.40 -2.36 0.52
CA PRO A 863 20.02 -2.40 1.83
C PRO A 863 20.81 -1.14 2.23
N THR A 864 21.06 -0.21 1.30
CA THR A 864 21.74 1.07 1.57
C THR A 864 20.82 2.19 2.02
N THR A 865 19.51 1.94 2.10
CA THR A 865 18.52 2.93 2.53
C THR A 865 18.87 3.53 3.89
N GLY A 866 18.98 4.87 3.95
CA GLY A 866 19.31 5.61 5.18
C GLY A 866 20.75 5.43 5.67
N LEU A 867 21.66 4.96 4.83
CA LEU A 867 23.05 4.73 5.19
C LEU A 867 23.99 5.82 4.66
N HIS A 868 24.78 6.34 5.57
CA HIS A 868 25.92 7.17 5.21
C HIS A 868 27.00 6.33 4.47
N MET A 869 27.82 6.94 3.61
CA MET A 869 28.87 6.29 2.81
C MET A 869 29.81 5.40 3.68
N ALA A 870 30.11 5.82 4.90
CA ALA A 870 30.92 5.02 5.84
C ALA A 870 30.21 3.72 6.28
N ASP A 871 28.89 3.76 6.42
CA ASP A 871 28.10 2.57 6.80
C ASP A 871 27.87 1.66 5.58
N VAL A 872 27.74 2.24 4.37
CA VAL A 872 27.73 1.48 3.10
C VAL A 872 29.04 0.68 2.94
N HIS A 873 30.18 1.29 3.27
CA HIS A 873 31.47 0.61 3.21
C HIS A 873 31.51 -0.63 4.12
N LYS A 874 31.00 -0.53 5.35
CA LYS A 874 30.86 -1.68 6.27
C LYS A 874 29.90 -2.73 5.73
N LEU A 875 28.78 -2.31 5.17
CA LEU A 875 27.78 -3.20 4.60
C LEU A 875 28.35 -4.03 3.43
N ILE A 876 29.12 -3.41 2.54
CA ILE A 876 29.82 -4.12 1.44
C ILE A 876 30.72 -5.23 2.00
N TYR A 877 31.49 -4.94 3.06
CA TYR A 877 32.33 -5.95 3.72
C TYR A 877 31.50 -7.15 4.22
N ILE A 878 30.33 -6.88 4.81
CA ILE A 878 29.43 -7.90 5.33
C ILE A 878 28.81 -8.74 4.20
N ILE A 879 28.35 -8.11 3.12
CA ILE A 879 27.81 -8.79 1.94
C ILE A 879 28.85 -9.73 1.33
N ASN A 880 30.09 -9.26 1.23
CA ASN A 880 31.20 -10.10 0.75
C ASN A 880 31.44 -11.30 1.64
N ARG A 881 31.42 -11.16 2.97
CA ARG A 881 31.53 -12.30 3.91
C ARG A 881 30.46 -13.37 3.68
N LEU A 882 29.21 -12.97 3.36
CA LEU A 882 28.14 -13.93 3.04
C LEU A 882 28.44 -14.71 1.76
N ALA A 883 28.91 -14.03 0.71
CA ALA A 883 29.28 -14.67 -0.55
C ALA A 883 30.53 -15.55 -0.43
N ASP A 884 31.53 -15.10 0.32
CA ASP A 884 32.76 -15.86 0.58
C ASP A 884 32.50 -17.16 1.34
N ALA A 885 31.41 -17.20 2.15
CA ALA A 885 30.93 -18.42 2.78
C ALA A 885 30.24 -19.40 1.81
N GLY A 886 30.20 -19.10 0.50
CA GLY A 886 29.63 -19.93 -0.55
C GLY A 886 28.17 -19.62 -0.90
N ASN A 887 27.50 -18.70 -0.20
CA ASN A 887 26.11 -18.37 -0.43
C ASN A 887 25.90 -17.54 -1.70
N THR A 888 24.70 -17.60 -2.25
CA THR A 888 24.24 -16.72 -3.34
C THR A 888 23.60 -15.47 -2.76
N VAL A 889 24.04 -14.30 -3.16
CA VAL A 889 23.50 -13.02 -2.68
C VAL A 889 22.92 -12.25 -3.86
N VAL A 890 21.61 -11.97 -3.82
CA VAL A 890 20.91 -11.17 -4.82
C VAL A 890 20.48 -9.86 -4.16
N ILE A 891 20.85 -8.73 -4.75
CA ILE A 891 20.60 -7.40 -4.19
C ILE A 891 19.84 -6.56 -5.21
N ILE A 892 18.73 -5.98 -4.81
CA ILE A 892 18.08 -4.92 -5.58
C ILE A 892 18.68 -3.59 -5.09
N GLU A 893 19.33 -2.83 -5.99
CA GLU A 893 20.04 -1.61 -5.57
C GLU A 893 20.14 -0.53 -6.66
N HIS A 894 20.26 0.72 -6.17
CA HIS A 894 20.52 1.90 -6.96
C HIS A 894 21.83 2.60 -6.59
N ASN A 895 22.39 2.28 -5.43
CA ASN A 895 23.65 2.85 -4.95
C ASN A 895 24.83 2.34 -5.77
N LEU A 896 25.54 3.27 -6.43
CA LEU A 896 26.64 2.94 -7.34
C LEU A 896 27.84 2.28 -6.61
N ASP A 897 28.05 2.55 -5.33
CA ASP A 897 29.12 1.92 -4.55
C ASP A 897 28.89 0.40 -4.35
N ILE A 898 27.65 0.00 -4.10
CA ILE A 898 27.28 -1.43 -4.07
C ILE A 898 27.39 -2.03 -5.46
N ILE A 899 26.86 -1.34 -6.49
CA ILE A 899 26.85 -1.84 -7.88
C ILE A 899 28.27 -2.05 -8.40
N LYS A 900 29.20 -1.11 -8.17
CA LYS A 900 30.60 -1.28 -8.57
C LYS A 900 31.33 -2.41 -7.82
N SER A 901 30.83 -2.75 -6.62
CA SER A 901 31.44 -3.75 -5.73
C SER A 901 30.90 -5.17 -5.92
N CYS A 902 29.78 -5.36 -6.68
CA CYS A 902 29.20 -6.68 -6.94
C CYS A 902 29.96 -7.47 -8.02
N ASP A 903 29.72 -8.80 -8.10
CA ASP A 903 30.38 -9.66 -9.08
C ASP A 903 29.62 -9.68 -10.44
N TYR A 904 28.28 -9.54 -10.39
CA TYR A 904 27.42 -9.66 -11.55
C TYR A 904 26.27 -8.66 -11.48
N ILE A 905 25.89 -8.11 -12.62
CA ILE A 905 24.77 -7.16 -12.76
C ILE A 905 23.70 -7.75 -13.68
N ILE A 906 22.44 -7.54 -13.31
CA ILE A 906 21.25 -7.73 -14.15
C ILE A 906 20.55 -6.38 -14.20
N ASP A 907 20.61 -5.71 -15.34
CA ASP A 907 20.01 -4.36 -15.52
C ASP A 907 18.68 -4.46 -16.26
N LEU A 908 17.60 -3.99 -15.62
CA LEU A 908 16.24 -4.01 -16.15
C LEU A 908 15.82 -2.62 -16.65
N GLY A 909 15.12 -2.57 -17.76
CA GLY A 909 14.68 -1.32 -18.33
C GLY A 909 13.95 -1.49 -19.67
N PRO A 910 14.15 -0.55 -20.63
CA PRO A 910 14.91 0.71 -20.47
C PRO A 910 14.20 1.77 -19.63
N GLU A 911 12.86 1.72 -19.53
CA GLU A 911 12.04 2.69 -18.78
C GLU A 911 11.29 2.01 -17.63
N GLY A 912 10.48 2.76 -16.88
CA GLY A 912 9.56 2.24 -15.87
C GLY A 912 8.17 1.92 -16.45
N GLY A 913 7.38 1.11 -15.72
CA GLY A 913 6.00 0.77 -16.08
C GLY A 913 5.88 0.01 -17.40
N SER A 914 4.95 0.44 -18.26
CA SER A 914 4.71 -0.20 -19.57
C SER A 914 5.90 -0.09 -20.53
N GLY A 915 6.82 0.87 -20.35
CA GLY A 915 8.05 1.00 -21.11
C GLY A 915 9.22 0.13 -20.63
N GLY A 916 9.05 -0.57 -19.51
CA GLY A 916 10.07 -1.42 -18.87
C GLY A 916 9.82 -2.92 -19.04
N GLY A 917 10.33 -3.69 -18.09
CA GLY A 917 10.07 -5.12 -17.99
C GLY A 917 10.91 -6.00 -18.92
N THR A 918 12.01 -5.47 -19.46
CA THR A 918 12.98 -6.22 -20.29
C THR A 918 14.36 -6.19 -19.67
N VAL A 919 15.21 -7.16 -20.01
CA VAL A 919 16.63 -7.18 -19.63
C VAL A 919 17.40 -6.31 -20.62
N VAL A 920 18.05 -5.28 -20.12
CA VAL A 920 18.90 -4.38 -20.93
C VAL A 920 20.32 -4.91 -21.00
N PHE A 921 20.83 -5.42 -19.87
CA PHE A 921 22.20 -5.92 -19.78
C PHE A 921 22.33 -6.99 -18.70
N THR A 922 23.23 -7.96 -18.93
CA THR A 922 23.71 -8.91 -17.93
C THR A 922 25.22 -9.11 -18.08
N GLY A 923 25.99 -9.12 -16.99
CA GLY A 923 27.43 -9.27 -17.02
C GLY A 923 28.13 -8.64 -15.82
N THR A 924 29.43 -8.37 -15.96
CA THR A 924 30.22 -7.71 -14.88
C THR A 924 29.97 -6.19 -14.87
N PRO A 925 30.29 -5.48 -13.78
CA PRO A 925 30.18 -4.02 -13.71
C PRO A 925 30.97 -3.31 -14.82
N GLU A 926 32.15 -3.78 -15.17
CA GLU A 926 33.00 -3.22 -16.22
C GLU A 926 32.34 -3.35 -17.61
N GLN A 927 31.72 -4.50 -17.87
CA GLN A 927 30.97 -4.74 -19.11
C GLN A 927 29.71 -3.88 -19.15
N CYS A 928 29.03 -3.66 -18.03
CA CYS A 928 27.88 -2.79 -17.91
C CYS A 928 28.26 -1.34 -18.24
N ALA A 929 29.37 -0.84 -17.72
CA ALA A 929 29.87 0.52 -18.00
C ALA A 929 30.19 0.76 -19.49
N ALA A 930 30.45 -0.30 -20.25
CA ALA A 930 30.67 -0.24 -21.71
C ALA A 930 29.35 -0.27 -22.50
N CYS A 931 28.22 -0.67 -21.89
CA CYS A 931 26.92 -0.76 -22.55
C CYS A 931 26.26 0.63 -22.66
N LYS A 932 26.01 1.08 -23.88
CA LYS A 932 25.40 2.40 -24.18
C LYS A 932 23.93 2.48 -23.81
N ASP A 933 23.22 1.36 -23.87
CA ASP A 933 21.76 1.28 -23.62
C ASP A 933 21.41 1.21 -22.14
N SER A 934 22.38 0.90 -21.28
CA SER A 934 22.22 0.84 -19.82
C SER A 934 22.40 2.22 -19.20
N PHE A 935 21.35 2.78 -18.63
CA PHE A 935 21.48 4.01 -17.82
C PHE A 935 22.38 3.79 -16.60
N THR A 936 22.25 2.66 -15.93
CA THR A 936 23.14 2.28 -14.82
C THR A 936 24.60 2.26 -15.27
N GLY A 937 24.88 1.69 -16.45
CA GLY A 937 26.22 1.65 -17.02
C GLY A 937 26.81 3.02 -17.32
N GLN A 938 26.00 3.96 -17.79
CA GLN A 938 26.46 5.34 -18.07
C GLN A 938 26.93 6.07 -16.80
N PHE A 939 26.24 5.90 -15.68
CA PHE A 939 26.65 6.48 -14.39
C PHE A 939 27.82 5.71 -13.77
N LEU A 940 27.81 4.38 -13.87
CA LEU A 940 28.87 3.51 -13.33
C LEU A 940 30.25 3.79 -13.99
N LYS A 941 30.28 4.15 -15.26
CA LYS A 941 31.50 4.53 -16.00
C LYS A 941 32.29 5.66 -15.34
N LYS A 942 31.63 6.51 -14.56
CA LYS A 942 32.29 7.63 -13.86
C LYS A 942 33.01 7.15 -12.58
N MET A 943 32.71 5.94 -12.09
CA MET A 943 33.21 5.43 -10.80
C MET A 943 34.16 4.22 -10.92
N LEU A 944 34.25 3.59 -12.10
CA LEU A 944 35.20 2.54 -12.47
C LEU A 944 36.40 3.13 -13.21
#